data_351af613790b5a90d61ac62ef9852855
#
_entry.id   351af613790b5a90d61ac62ef9852855
#
_cell.length_a   1.000
_cell.length_b   1.000
_cell.length_c   1.000
_cell.angle_alpha   90.00
_cell.angle_beta   90.00
_cell.angle_gamma   90.00
#
_symmetry.space_group_name_H-M   'P 1'
#
loop_
_entity.id
_entity.type
_entity.pdbx_description
1 polymer ?
#
loop_
_entity_poly.entity_id
_entity_poly.type
_entity_poly.pdbx_seq_one_letter_code
_entity_poly.pdbx_strand_id
1 'polypeptide(L)'
;MATDISKIRNIGVIAHIDAGKTTVTERMLYLSGAKHRVGRVDHGTTDTDDDPEEQERGITIFSACVKYNWGDYSINLLDTPGHVDFTAEVERCLRVLDGAVVVFSAREGVEAQSETVWRQADRYEVPRIVFINKMDREGANFESVFNEIGPRLGGNPVAIEIPLGQGPTHVTDPFRGVIDLINMKLLEFDPETEGKTIEEKEIPAEFLDDAMLWREQMLDAIYDISEEAATLALEEQEVPRELIISALRQGCIDRTIQPVLCGSALHGIGVQPLMTAVGNFLPSPLDRPPVEGVDPKRKEKTLSRGPESKEPFCGLVFKILPAKTGDNYWIRIYSGELKQNSRVFCPNRDKKENIAQVWQIHATKKDRSGQMESVGAGDICCVIGPRFAITGDTLCDTKANIELPSINFADTVLSMAIEPESTADKKKLEETLDMLRRQDPTFQASESSETGQTLISGMGELHLEVIQHRLTRDFGLDVKFYKPRVNYRETIGSAAEVIGQCNRQMGATQMFARLGLKVSPLENASAPALVFDRLPPECPLPNAVRSAAVDEIRERASGGGLLAGFPLSGVRIEVFSAEMHEEGSDEVAFRIAAGDAFDKAMQEAGPVLLEPLMKVEVTTPEDYMGELVGDLQQRRAIISSTESRGMMTVITADAPLKELFGYSGAVRSLSQGRAGSSMEPLGYQPAPNEDTESFQF
;
A
#
# COMPACT_ATOMS: atom_id res chain seq x y z
N MET A 1 -13.12 -31.50 16.42
CA MET A 1 -11.85 -31.79 17.12
C MET A 1 -10.94 -30.59 16.87
N ALA A 2 -10.15 -30.15 17.85
CA ALA A 2 -9.18 -29.08 17.61
C ALA A 2 -8.12 -29.58 16.61
N THR A 3 -7.82 -28.81 15.59
CA THR A 3 -6.77 -29.09 14.60
C THR A 3 -5.42 -29.14 15.33
N ASP A 4 -4.60 -30.15 15.06
CA ASP A 4 -3.23 -30.22 15.57
C ASP A 4 -2.41 -29.05 14.98
N ILE A 5 -1.90 -28.19 15.85
CA ILE A 5 -1.15 -26.97 15.46
C ILE A 5 0.08 -27.33 14.62
N SER A 6 0.73 -28.47 14.87
CA SER A 6 1.91 -28.91 14.09
C SER A 6 1.57 -29.21 12.62
N LYS A 7 0.30 -29.47 12.33
CA LYS A 7 -0.23 -29.78 10.99
C LYS A 7 -0.83 -28.56 10.30
N ILE A 8 -0.91 -27.41 10.92
CA ILE A 8 -1.40 -26.17 10.30
C ILE A 8 -0.28 -25.56 9.45
N ARG A 9 -0.65 -25.05 8.28
CA ARG A 9 0.20 -24.24 7.41
C ARG A 9 -0.54 -22.97 7.01
N ASN A 10 -0.04 -21.81 7.41
CA ASN A 10 -0.56 -20.51 6.99
C ASN A 10 0.38 -19.97 5.93
N ILE A 11 -0.01 -20.11 4.68
CA ILE A 11 0.85 -19.82 3.54
C ILE A 11 0.28 -18.72 2.66
N GLY A 12 1.17 -17.93 2.04
CA GLY A 12 0.83 -17.02 0.98
C GLY A 12 1.41 -17.46 -0.35
N VAL A 13 0.68 -17.25 -1.44
CA VAL A 13 1.23 -17.34 -2.78
C VAL A 13 1.58 -15.93 -3.23
N ILE A 14 2.85 -15.68 -3.48
CA ILE A 14 3.41 -14.39 -3.87
C ILE A 14 4.09 -14.49 -5.23
N ALA A 15 3.86 -13.52 -6.10
CA ALA A 15 4.36 -13.53 -7.47
C ALA A 15 4.30 -12.13 -8.09
N HIS A 16 5.04 -11.93 -9.18
CA HIS A 16 4.78 -10.79 -10.07
C HIS A 16 3.49 -11.00 -10.88
N ILE A 17 3.04 -9.93 -11.54
CA ILE A 17 1.88 -9.98 -12.45
C ILE A 17 2.15 -11.02 -13.54
N ASP A 18 1.14 -11.78 -13.90
CA ASP A 18 1.19 -12.83 -14.93
C ASP A 18 2.12 -14.04 -14.68
N ALA A 19 2.80 -14.17 -13.53
CA ALA A 19 3.55 -15.41 -13.22
C ALA A 19 2.67 -16.66 -13.12
N GLY A 20 1.35 -16.46 -13.01
CA GLY A 20 0.36 -17.53 -12.89
C GLY A 20 -0.01 -17.86 -11.44
N LYS A 21 0.09 -16.89 -10.54
CA LYS A 21 -0.26 -16.99 -9.11
C LYS A 21 -1.65 -17.58 -8.91
N THR A 22 -2.70 -16.93 -9.44
CA THR A 22 -4.10 -17.37 -9.33
C THR A 22 -4.31 -18.74 -9.95
N THR A 23 -3.61 -19.07 -11.06
CA THR A 23 -3.67 -20.39 -11.68
C THR A 23 -3.10 -21.48 -10.76
N VAL A 24 -1.98 -21.20 -10.07
CA VAL A 24 -1.41 -22.12 -9.05
C VAL A 24 -2.39 -22.32 -7.92
N THR A 25 -2.94 -21.24 -7.36
CA THR A 25 -3.93 -21.28 -6.26
C THR A 25 -5.17 -22.10 -6.64
N GLU A 26 -5.78 -21.80 -7.80
CA GLU A 26 -6.95 -22.54 -8.32
C GLU A 26 -6.67 -24.03 -8.54
N ARG A 27 -5.46 -24.36 -9.02
CA ARG A 27 -5.04 -25.74 -9.21
C ARG A 27 -4.85 -26.47 -7.87
N MET A 28 -4.29 -25.82 -6.86
CA MET A 28 -4.18 -26.38 -5.50
C MET A 28 -5.56 -26.68 -4.92
N LEU A 29 -6.53 -25.78 -5.06
CA LEU A 29 -7.90 -25.97 -4.61
C LEU A 29 -8.61 -27.13 -5.34
N TYR A 30 -8.39 -27.27 -6.63
CA TYR A 30 -8.94 -28.37 -7.41
C TYR A 30 -8.35 -29.73 -7.01
N LEU A 31 -7.03 -29.81 -6.87
CA LEU A 31 -6.33 -31.05 -6.51
C LEU A 31 -6.62 -31.50 -5.08
N SER A 32 -6.83 -30.56 -4.16
CA SER A 32 -7.23 -30.86 -2.77
C SER A 32 -8.67 -31.34 -2.65
N GLY A 33 -9.47 -31.24 -3.70
CA GLY A 33 -10.91 -31.57 -3.67
C GLY A 33 -11.78 -30.49 -3.03
N ALA A 34 -11.22 -29.36 -2.63
CA ALA A 34 -11.98 -28.22 -2.13
C ALA A 34 -12.86 -27.61 -3.24
N LYS A 35 -12.50 -27.85 -4.49
CA LYS A 35 -13.21 -27.38 -5.68
C LYS A 35 -13.43 -28.53 -6.68
N HIS A 36 -14.57 -28.51 -7.37
CA HIS A 36 -14.91 -29.57 -8.35
C HIS A 36 -14.41 -29.29 -9.77
N ARG A 37 -14.08 -28.04 -10.10
CA ARG A 37 -13.57 -27.60 -11.40
C ARG A 37 -12.45 -26.60 -11.23
N VAL A 38 -11.47 -26.59 -12.13
CA VAL A 38 -10.42 -25.58 -12.16
C VAL A 38 -11.01 -24.26 -12.64
N GLY A 39 -10.85 -23.20 -11.85
CA GLY A 39 -11.15 -21.83 -12.27
C GLY A 39 -10.14 -21.35 -13.32
N ARG A 40 -10.59 -20.56 -14.29
CA ARG A 40 -9.74 -19.94 -15.31
C ARG A 40 -9.85 -18.44 -15.21
N VAL A 41 -8.70 -17.77 -15.05
CA VAL A 41 -8.59 -16.30 -14.99
C VAL A 41 -9.18 -15.69 -16.26
N ASP A 42 -8.82 -16.21 -17.45
CA ASP A 42 -9.29 -15.73 -18.76
C ASP A 42 -10.82 -15.79 -18.95
N HIS A 43 -11.52 -16.56 -18.12
CA HIS A 43 -12.96 -16.73 -18.17
C HIS A 43 -13.70 -16.15 -16.96
N GLY A 44 -12.99 -15.50 -16.03
CA GLY A 44 -13.57 -14.94 -14.80
C GLY A 44 -14.30 -15.99 -13.93
N THR A 45 -13.79 -17.24 -13.90
CA THR A 45 -14.43 -18.36 -13.18
C THR A 45 -13.62 -18.80 -11.95
N THR A 46 -12.70 -17.97 -11.50
CA THR A 46 -11.87 -18.19 -10.31
C THR A 46 -12.69 -17.94 -9.04
N ASP A 47 -12.44 -18.72 -7.99
CA ASP A 47 -13.07 -18.49 -6.67
C ASP A 47 -12.27 -17.52 -5.81
N THR A 48 -11.01 -17.27 -6.16
CA THR A 48 -10.12 -16.36 -5.43
C THR A 48 -10.28 -14.92 -5.90
N ASP A 49 -10.52 -14.68 -7.18
CA ASP A 49 -10.80 -13.37 -7.76
C ASP A 49 -12.32 -13.22 -7.93
N ASP A 50 -13.01 -12.86 -6.85
CA ASP A 50 -14.48 -12.87 -6.74
C ASP A 50 -15.10 -11.49 -7.01
N ASP A 51 -14.30 -10.42 -6.90
CA ASP A 51 -14.75 -9.07 -7.21
C ASP A 51 -14.87 -8.88 -8.73
N PRO A 52 -15.97 -8.29 -9.23
CA PRO A 52 -16.12 -7.97 -10.65
C PRO A 52 -14.94 -7.20 -11.27
N GLU A 53 -14.28 -6.32 -10.51
CA GLU A 53 -13.08 -5.61 -10.97
C GLU A 53 -11.90 -6.55 -11.23
N GLU A 54 -11.72 -7.57 -10.38
CA GLU A 54 -10.70 -8.59 -10.56
C GLU A 54 -10.96 -9.42 -11.80
N GLN A 55 -12.22 -9.83 -12.00
CA GLN A 55 -12.65 -10.64 -13.14
C GLN A 55 -12.55 -9.89 -14.46
N GLU A 56 -12.94 -8.60 -14.48
CA GLU A 56 -12.88 -7.76 -15.69
C GLU A 56 -11.43 -7.45 -16.09
N ARG A 57 -10.56 -7.21 -15.11
CA ARG A 57 -9.17 -6.84 -15.34
C ARG A 57 -8.21 -8.02 -15.43
N GLY A 58 -8.64 -9.21 -14.97
CA GLY A 58 -7.82 -10.42 -14.92
C GLY A 58 -6.66 -10.34 -13.93
N ILE A 59 -6.76 -9.49 -12.89
CA ILE A 59 -5.74 -9.32 -11.85
C ILE A 59 -6.36 -9.46 -10.45
N THR A 60 -5.62 -10.05 -9.51
CA THR A 60 -6.02 -10.07 -8.10
C THR A 60 -5.82 -8.68 -7.49
N ILE A 61 -6.86 -8.11 -6.90
CA ILE A 61 -6.89 -6.80 -6.23
C ILE A 61 -6.94 -6.98 -4.70
N PHE A 62 -7.83 -7.86 -4.25
CA PHE A 62 -8.04 -8.16 -2.84
C PHE A 62 -7.44 -9.51 -2.48
N SER A 63 -6.81 -9.60 -1.32
CA SER A 63 -6.32 -10.89 -0.83
C SER A 63 -7.50 -11.84 -0.57
N ALA A 64 -7.47 -13.03 -1.14
CA ALA A 64 -8.40 -14.11 -0.81
C ALA A 64 -7.79 -15.04 0.24
N CYS A 65 -8.63 -15.61 1.10
CA CYS A 65 -8.17 -16.61 2.06
C CYS A 65 -9.05 -17.85 1.96
N VAL A 66 -8.42 -19.00 1.72
CA VAL A 66 -9.10 -20.28 1.51
C VAL A 66 -8.46 -21.35 2.37
N LYS A 67 -9.26 -22.23 2.97
CA LYS A 67 -8.78 -23.36 3.75
C LYS A 67 -9.02 -24.67 2.98
N TYR A 68 -7.99 -25.51 2.92
CA TYR A 68 -8.08 -26.85 2.37
C TYR A 68 -7.18 -27.84 3.12
N ASN A 69 -7.39 -29.14 2.90
CA ASN A 69 -6.56 -30.19 3.49
C ASN A 69 -5.72 -30.86 2.40
N TRP A 70 -4.46 -31.21 2.73
CA TRP A 70 -3.58 -32.00 1.88
C TRP A 70 -2.82 -33.01 2.72
N GLY A 71 -3.09 -34.31 2.49
CA GLY A 71 -2.65 -35.35 3.41
C GLY A 71 -3.13 -35.07 4.82
N ASP A 72 -2.20 -35.04 5.77
CA ASP A 72 -2.46 -34.72 7.19
C ASP A 72 -2.46 -33.23 7.52
N TYR A 73 -2.13 -32.38 6.53
CA TYR A 73 -1.98 -30.95 6.75
C TYR A 73 -3.28 -30.18 6.51
N SER A 74 -3.52 -29.19 7.37
CA SER A 74 -4.59 -28.19 7.22
C SER A 74 -3.96 -26.88 6.77
N ILE A 75 -4.28 -26.45 5.55
CA ILE A 75 -3.61 -25.34 4.90
C ILE A 75 -4.57 -24.16 4.79
N ASN A 76 -4.20 -23.03 5.38
CA ASN A 76 -4.82 -21.72 5.15
C ASN A 76 -3.99 -21.02 4.08
N LEU A 77 -4.55 -20.90 2.89
CA LEU A 77 -3.92 -20.27 1.74
C LEU A 77 -4.41 -18.84 1.61
N LEU A 78 -3.49 -17.88 1.58
CA LEU A 78 -3.75 -16.48 1.30
C LEU A 78 -3.24 -16.17 -0.11
N ASP A 79 -4.15 -15.82 -1.00
CA ASP A 79 -3.80 -15.32 -2.33
C ASP A 79 -3.59 -13.81 -2.25
N THR A 80 -2.42 -13.32 -2.66
CA THR A 80 -2.03 -11.90 -2.51
C THR A 80 -2.05 -11.19 -3.87
N PRO A 81 -2.40 -9.90 -3.95
CA PRO A 81 -2.25 -9.14 -5.18
C PRO A 81 -0.80 -9.11 -5.68
N GLY A 82 -0.63 -9.06 -7.00
CA GLY A 82 0.69 -8.88 -7.62
C GLY A 82 1.01 -7.43 -8.00
N HIS A 83 0.02 -6.53 -8.01
CA HIS A 83 0.18 -5.16 -8.50
C HIS A 83 0.71 -4.22 -7.39
N VAL A 84 1.62 -3.30 -7.77
CA VAL A 84 2.26 -2.36 -6.82
C VAL A 84 1.29 -1.42 -6.10
N ASP A 85 0.15 -1.09 -6.69
CA ASP A 85 -0.86 -0.23 -6.06
C ASP A 85 -1.59 -0.92 -4.89
N PHE A 86 -1.46 -2.25 -4.78
CA PHE A 86 -2.06 -3.06 -3.72
C PHE A 86 -1.03 -3.65 -2.75
N THR A 87 0.14 -3.01 -2.61
CA THR A 87 1.19 -3.42 -1.67
C THR A 87 0.71 -3.55 -0.24
N ALA A 88 -0.28 -2.75 0.18
CA ALA A 88 -0.91 -2.87 1.50
C ALA A 88 -1.59 -4.23 1.73
N GLU A 89 -2.22 -4.79 0.69
CA GLU A 89 -2.81 -6.12 0.74
C GLU A 89 -1.72 -7.19 0.94
N VAL A 90 -0.57 -7.04 0.27
CA VAL A 90 0.59 -7.92 0.43
C VAL A 90 1.18 -7.82 1.84
N GLU A 91 1.41 -6.59 2.34
CA GLU A 91 1.96 -6.34 3.68
C GLU A 91 1.10 -6.96 4.78
N ARG A 92 -0.23 -6.78 4.71
CA ARG A 92 -1.13 -7.37 5.71
C ARG A 92 -1.18 -8.89 5.67
N CYS A 93 -1.04 -9.49 4.49
CA CYS A 93 -0.94 -10.94 4.35
C CYS A 93 0.38 -11.45 4.92
N LEU A 94 1.52 -10.88 4.51
CA LEU A 94 2.85 -11.28 4.98
C LEU A 94 2.98 -11.23 6.51
N ARG A 95 2.29 -10.28 7.16
CA ARG A 95 2.28 -10.14 8.62
C ARG A 95 1.67 -11.34 9.35
N VAL A 96 0.79 -12.09 8.70
CA VAL A 96 0.04 -13.21 9.31
C VAL A 96 0.43 -14.58 8.78
N LEU A 97 1.33 -14.63 7.77
CA LEU A 97 1.84 -15.87 7.20
C LEU A 97 2.93 -16.50 8.07
N ASP A 98 2.97 -17.83 8.04
CA ASP A 98 4.09 -18.58 8.58
C ASP A 98 5.11 -18.94 7.50
N GLY A 99 4.66 -19.11 6.24
CA GLY A 99 5.51 -19.41 5.10
C GLY A 99 4.91 -18.91 3.78
N ALA A 100 5.67 -18.95 2.69
CA ALA A 100 5.22 -18.51 1.38
C ALA A 100 5.67 -19.42 0.25
N VAL A 101 4.87 -19.45 -0.83
CA VAL A 101 5.22 -19.99 -2.13
C VAL A 101 5.49 -18.82 -3.07
N VAL A 102 6.71 -18.68 -3.55
CA VAL A 102 7.10 -17.68 -4.54
C VAL A 102 6.98 -18.28 -5.92
N VAL A 103 6.17 -17.68 -6.79
CA VAL A 103 5.98 -18.17 -8.16
C VAL A 103 6.72 -17.27 -9.13
N PHE A 104 7.66 -17.87 -9.88
CA PHE A 104 8.33 -17.25 -11.01
C PHE A 104 7.84 -17.84 -12.32
N SER A 105 7.89 -17.06 -13.39
CA SER A 105 7.66 -17.56 -14.73
C SER A 105 8.97 -18.10 -15.31
N ALA A 106 8.95 -19.29 -15.87
CA ALA A 106 10.10 -19.89 -16.54
C ALA A 106 10.56 -19.10 -17.77
N ARG A 107 9.70 -18.22 -18.29
CA ARG A 107 9.99 -17.38 -19.46
C ARG A 107 10.49 -16.00 -19.08
N GLU A 108 9.79 -15.32 -18.16
CA GLU A 108 10.05 -13.95 -17.77
C GLU A 108 11.14 -13.84 -16.68
N GLY A 109 11.36 -14.93 -15.91
CA GLY A 109 12.39 -14.96 -14.85
C GLY A 109 12.05 -14.10 -13.64
N VAL A 110 13.07 -13.52 -13.02
CA VAL A 110 12.95 -12.62 -11.87
C VAL A 110 12.71 -11.21 -12.35
N GLU A 111 11.53 -10.64 -12.09
CA GLU A 111 11.16 -9.28 -12.45
C GLU A 111 11.31 -8.30 -11.26
N ALA A 112 11.25 -7.00 -11.52
CA ALA A 112 11.35 -5.94 -10.51
C ALA A 112 10.29 -6.07 -9.39
N GLN A 113 9.07 -6.47 -9.75
CA GLN A 113 8.02 -6.72 -8.77
C GLN A 113 8.34 -7.92 -7.87
N SER A 114 8.96 -8.96 -8.44
CA SER A 114 9.44 -10.11 -7.66
C SER A 114 10.45 -9.70 -6.60
N GLU A 115 11.38 -8.79 -6.94
CA GLU A 115 12.35 -8.25 -5.99
C GLU A 115 11.66 -7.49 -4.85
N THR A 116 10.62 -6.69 -5.17
CA THR A 116 9.88 -5.93 -4.16
C THR A 116 9.18 -6.85 -3.16
N VAL A 117 8.43 -7.85 -3.67
CA VAL A 117 7.71 -8.80 -2.81
C VAL A 117 8.67 -9.69 -2.02
N TRP A 118 9.81 -10.06 -2.61
CA TRP A 118 10.85 -10.82 -1.92
C TRP A 118 11.43 -10.05 -0.75
N ARG A 119 11.77 -8.75 -0.91
CA ARG A 119 12.24 -7.88 0.18
C ARG A 119 11.18 -7.66 1.27
N GLN A 120 9.92 -7.57 0.89
CA GLN A 120 8.82 -7.51 1.87
C GLN A 120 8.76 -8.80 2.70
N ALA A 121 8.87 -9.98 2.06
CA ALA A 121 8.93 -11.27 2.76
C ALA A 121 10.16 -11.38 3.68
N ASP A 122 11.31 -10.80 3.29
CA ASP A 122 12.50 -10.72 4.16
C ASP A 122 12.25 -9.87 5.41
N ARG A 123 11.57 -8.72 5.27
CA ARG A 123 11.21 -7.85 6.40
C ARG A 123 10.37 -8.57 7.45
N TYR A 124 9.45 -9.43 7.01
CA TYR A 124 8.60 -10.23 7.91
C TYR A 124 9.19 -11.59 8.24
N GLU A 125 10.43 -11.84 7.84
CA GLU A 125 11.14 -13.08 8.11
C GLU A 125 10.37 -14.34 7.69
N VAL A 126 9.66 -14.28 6.54
CA VAL A 126 8.83 -15.37 6.05
C VAL A 126 9.67 -16.42 5.32
N PRO A 127 9.76 -17.68 5.81
CA PRO A 127 10.33 -18.80 5.08
C PRO A 127 9.58 -19.05 3.78
N ARG A 128 10.29 -19.46 2.73
CA ARG A 128 9.68 -19.60 1.40
C ARG A 128 10.23 -20.77 0.60
N ILE A 129 9.37 -21.33 -0.22
CA ILE A 129 9.72 -22.24 -1.31
C ILE A 129 9.44 -21.54 -2.64
N VAL A 130 10.15 -21.96 -3.68
CA VAL A 130 10.06 -21.37 -5.02
C VAL A 130 9.40 -22.36 -5.96
N PHE A 131 8.48 -21.87 -6.79
CA PHE A 131 7.86 -22.63 -7.86
C PHE A 131 8.07 -21.94 -9.22
N ILE A 132 8.89 -22.51 -10.09
CA ILE A 132 9.13 -22.03 -11.45
C ILE A 132 8.01 -22.56 -12.34
N ASN A 133 7.04 -21.72 -12.63
CA ASN A 133 5.81 -22.01 -13.36
C ASN A 133 5.96 -21.75 -14.87
N LYS A 134 4.97 -22.19 -15.65
CA LYS A 134 4.91 -22.01 -17.11
C LYS A 134 6.05 -22.69 -17.88
N MET A 135 6.51 -23.83 -17.40
CA MET A 135 7.52 -24.65 -18.09
C MET A 135 7.07 -25.13 -19.49
N ASP A 136 5.77 -25.09 -19.74
CA ASP A 136 5.12 -25.44 -21.02
C ASP A 136 5.17 -24.31 -22.08
N ARG A 137 5.66 -23.13 -21.75
CA ARG A 137 5.66 -21.98 -22.65
C ARG A 137 6.92 -21.90 -23.50
N GLU A 138 6.78 -21.27 -24.68
CA GLU A 138 7.89 -21.01 -25.56
C GLU A 138 8.90 -20.05 -24.88
N GLY A 139 10.20 -20.43 -24.90
CA GLY A 139 11.26 -19.69 -24.24
C GLY A 139 11.39 -19.99 -22.74
N ALA A 140 10.68 -20.99 -22.20
CA ALA A 140 10.86 -21.44 -20.83
C ALA A 140 12.28 -21.96 -20.60
N ASN A 141 12.94 -21.54 -19.52
CA ASN A 141 14.27 -21.96 -19.15
C ASN A 141 14.42 -22.04 -17.63
N PHE A 142 14.38 -23.25 -17.09
CA PHE A 142 14.51 -23.50 -15.65
C PHE A 142 15.84 -22.99 -15.07
N GLU A 143 16.94 -23.37 -15.70
CA GLU A 143 18.29 -23.08 -15.20
C GLU A 143 18.58 -21.58 -15.19
N SER A 144 18.13 -20.83 -16.21
CA SER A 144 18.27 -19.38 -16.26
C SER A 144 17.57 -18.73 -15.05
N VAL A 145 16.31 -19.08 -14.79
CA VAL A 145 15.55 -18.51 -13.67
C VAL A 145 16.12 -18.94 -12.32
N PHE A 146 16.54 -20.18 -12.18
CA PHE A 146 17.19 -20.68 -10.98
C PHE A 146 18.45 -19.88 -10.65
N ASN A 147 19.29 -19.63 -11.66
CA ASN A 147 20.56 -18.89 -11.51
C ASN A 147 20.36 -17.37 -11.27
N GLU A 148 19.18 -16.80 -11.58
CA GLU A 148 18.87 -15.41 -11.28
C GLU A 148 18.52 -15.16 -9.80
N ILE A 149 18.02 -16.16 -9.06
CA ILE A 149 17.53 -16.01 -7.69
C ILE A 149 18.64 -15.51 -6.75
N GLY A 150 19.82 -16.11 -6.82
CA GLY A 150 20.96 -15.72 -5.97
C GLY A 150 21.38 -14.28 -6.20
N PRO A 151 21.85 -13.91 -7.40
CA PRO A 151 22.40 -12.58 -7.68
C PRO A 151 21.38 -11.44 -7.54
N ARG A 152 20.10 -11.67 -7.91
CA ARG A 152 19.09 -10.60 -7.92
C ARG A 152 18.33 -10.46 -6.60
N LEU A 153 18.10 -11.56 -5.89
CA LEU A 153 17.27 -11.60 -4.70
C LEU A 153 18.06 -11.85 -3.41
N GLY A 154 19.33 -12.21 -3.52
CA GLY A 154 20.14 -12.60 -2.36
C GLY A 154 19.71 -13.93 -1.73
N GLY A 155 18.96 -14.75 -2.48
CA GLY A 155 18.50 -16.07 -2.05
C GLY A 155 19.59 -17.14 -2.24
N ASN A 156 19.37 -18.31 -1.62
CA ASN A 156 20.18 -19.51 -1.81
C ASN A 156 19.26 -20.65 -2.32
N PRO A 157 18.97 -20.70 -3.64
CA PRO A 157 18.06 -21.68 -4.20
C PRO A 157 18.67 -23.08 -4.19
N VAL A 158 17.88 -24.08 -3.81
CA VAL A 158 18.24 -25.50 -3.83
C VAL A 158 17.18 -26.24 -4.62
N ALA A 159 17.54 -26.75 -5.81
CA ALA A 159 16.61 -27.51 -6.63
C ALA A 159 16.31 -28.86 -5.96
N ILE A 160 15.04 -29.15 -5.75
CA ILE A 160 14.55 -30.44 -5.27
C ILE A 160 13.80 -31.19 -6.38
N GLU A 161 13.49 -30.49 -7.46
CA GLU A 161 12.95 -31.01 -8.72
C GLU A 161 13.58 -30.31 -9.90
N ILE A 162 13.73 -31.02 -11.01
CA ILE A 162 14.12 -30.45 -12.31
C ILE A 162 13.12 -30.87 -13.39
N PRO A 163 12.94 -30.08 -14.46
CA PRO A 163 11.98 -30.38 -15.49
C PRO A 163 12.46 -31.52 -16.42
N LEU A 164 11.53 -32.37 -16.86
CA LEU A 164 11.74 -33.27 -17.99
C LEU A 164 11.30 -32.56 -19.25
N GLY A 165 12.25 -32.03 -20.00
CA GLY A 165 12.00 -31.19 -21.16
C GLY A 165 11.52 -29.78 -20.79
N GLN A 166 11.46 -28.87 -21.77
CA GLN A 166 11.05 -27.47 -21.58
C GLN A 166 10.36 -26.95 -22.82
N GLY A 167 9.33 -26.13 -22.64
CA GLY A 167 8.57 -25.52 -23.73
C GLY A 167 7.36 -26.30 -24.19
N PRO A 168 6.67 -25.82 -25.23
CA PRO A 168 5.42 -26.36 -25.72
C PRO A 168 5.63 -27.66 -26.50
N THR A 169 4.52 -28.37 -26.82
CA THR A 169 4.52 -29.70 -27.47
C THR A 169 5.16 -29.77 -28.84
N HIS A 170 5.41 -28.63 -29.50
CA HIS A 170 6.01 -28.59 -30.84
C HIS A 170 7.55 -28.40 -30.84
N VAL A 171 8.17 -28.21 -29.71
CA VAL A 171 9.65 -28.17 -29.62
C VAL A 171 10.23 -29.57 -29.57
N THR A 172 11.57 -29.68 -29.74
CA THR A 172 12.27 -30.97 -29.82
C THR A 172 12.13 -31.80 -28.54
N ASP A 173 12.19 -31.12 -27.37
CA ASP A 173 12.06 -31.76 -26.06
C ASP A 173 11.05 -30.98 -25.21
N PRO A 174 9.73 -31.21 -25.39
CA PRO A 174 8.69 -30.47 -24.69
C PRO A 174 8.60 -30.87 -23.23
N PHE A 175 8.07 -29.97 -22.41
CA PHE A 175 7.83 -30.22 -21.00
C PHE A 175 6.77 -31.30 -20.77
N ARG A 176 7.15 -32.40 -20.10
CA ARG A 176 6.31 -33.61 -19.93
C ARG A 176 6.11 -34.00 -18.47
N GLY A 177 7.03 -33.65 -17.59
CA GLY A 177 7.01 -34.09 -16.21
C GLY A 177 8.12 -33.45 -15.42
N VAL A 178 8.33 -33.91 -14.20
CA VAL A 178 9.42 -33.44 -13.32
C VAL A 178 10.21 -34.62 -12.78
N ILE A 179 11.50 -34.43 -12.55
CA ILE A 179 12.38 -35.39 -11.93
C ILE A 179 12.54 -35.00 -10.46
N ASP A 180 12.09 -35.84 -9.55
CA ASP A 180 12.25 -35.70 -8.10
C ASP A 180 13.69 -36.10 -7.71
N LEU A 181 14.46 -35.14 -7.25
CA LEU A 181 15.86 -35.33 -6.87
C LEU A 181 16.00 -35.98 -5.47
N ILE A 182 14.98 -35.92 -4.63
CA ILE A 182 15.00 -36.56 -3.31
C ILE A 182 14.86 -38.07 -3.46
N ASN A 183 13.90 -38.52 -4.29
CA ASN A 183 13.62 -39.94 -4.50
C ASN A 183 14.31 -40.53 -5.76
N MET A 184 14.93 -39.69 -6.59
CA MET A 184 15.50 -40.07 -7.91
C MET A 184 14.50 -40.83 -8.77
N LYS A 185 13.34 -40.21 -8.97
CA LYS A 185 12.24 -40.75 -9.77
C LYS A 185 11.72 -39.71 -10.75
N LEU A 186 11.25 -40.17 -11.89
CA LEU A 186 10.47 -39.38 -12.83
C LEU A 186 9.01 -39.39 -12.41
N LEU A 187 8.41 -38.20 -12.30
CA LEU A 187 6.96 -38.04 -12.09
C LEU A 187 6.32 -37.55 -13.39
N GLU A 188 5.51 -38.43 -13.98
CA GLU A 188 4.68 -38.10 -15.15
C GLU A 188 3.22 -37.89 -14.73
N PHE A 189 2.59 -36.86 -15.29
CA PHE A 189 1.23 -36.43 -14.94
C PHE A 189 0.28 -36.77 -16.09
N ASP A 190 -0.81 -37.45 -15.77
CA ASP A 190 -1.81 -37.82 -16.75
C ASP A 190 -2.64 -36.60 -17.19
N PRO A 191 -2.59 -36.20 -18.48
CA PRO A 191 -3.35 -35.05 -18.98
C PRO A 191 -4.87 -35.26 -18.94
N GLU A 192 -5.34 -36.52 -19.06
CA GLU A 192 -6.79 -36.82 -19.05
C GLU A 192 -7.40 -36.58 -17.66
N THR A 193 -6.61 -36.71 -16.61
CA THR A 193 -7.03 -36.46 -15.24
C THR A 193 -6.69 -35.01 -14.77
N GLU A 194 -6.25 -34.16 -15.70
CA GLU A 194 -5.80 -32.79 -15.39
C GLU A 194 -4.72 -32.73 -14.27
N GLY A 195 -3.81 -33.71 -14.28
CA GLY A 195 -2.69 -33.81 -13.34
C GLY A 195 -3.06 -34.44 -11.98
N LYS A 196 -4.23 -35.06 -11.80
CA LYS A 196 -4.59 -35.78 -10.55
C LYS A 196 -3.83 -37.08 -10.39
N THR A 197 -3.59 -37.77 -11.48
CA THR A 197 -2.88 -39.06 -11.48
C THR A 197 -1.42 -38.82 -11.80
N ILE A 198 -0.53 -39.31 -10.93
CA ILE A 198 0.93 -39.26 -11.11
C ILE A 198 1.42 -40.70 -11.28
N GLU A 199 2.22 -40.92 -12.30
CA GLU A 199 2.95 -42.17 -12.51
C GLU A 199 4.43 -41.94 -12.14
N GLU A 200 4.94 -42.72 -11.17
CA GLU A 200 6.34 -42.76 -10.84
C GLU A 200 7.08 -43.72 -11.74
N LYS A 201 8.12 -43.24 -12.42
CA LYS A 201 8.94 -44.04 -13.36
C LYS A 201 10.42 -43.89 -13.04
N GLU A 202 11.23 -44.79 -13.58
CA GLU A 202 12.69 -44.63 -13.56
C GLU A 202 13.10 -43.46 -14.47
N ILE A 203 14.13 -42.73 -14.07
CA ILE A 203 14.67 -41.63 -14.86
C ILE A 203 15.25 -42.20 -16.18
N PRO A 204 14.88 -41.68 -17.36
CA PRO A 204 15.49 -42.08 -18.59
C PRO A 204 17.00 -41.89 -18.61
N ALA A 205 17.75 -42.80 -19.20
CA ALA A 205 19.24 -42.80 -19.17
C ALA A 205 19.84 -41.50 -19.71
N GLU A 206 19.14 -40.83 -20.64
CA GLU A 206 19.57 -39.52 -21.20
C GLU A 206 19.52 -38.35 -20.22
N PHE A 207 18.70 -38.44 -19.15
CA PHE A 207 18.55 -37.39 -18.12
C PHE A 207 19.19 -37.79 -16.78
N LEU A 208 19.72 -39.00 -16.66
CA LEU A 208 20.24 -39.53 -15.40
C LEU A 208 21.49 -38.77 -14.93
N ASP A 209 22.38 -38.47 -15.85
CA ASP A 209 23.64 -37.76 -15.51
C ASP A 209 23.33 -36.33 -15.02
N ASP A 210 22.41 -35.61 -15.67
CA ASP A 210 21.95 -34.29 -15.26
C ASP A 210 21.24 -34.35 -13.88
N ALA A 211 20.36 -35.33 -13.68
CA ALA A 211 19.70 -35.54 -12.41
C ALA A 211 20.68 -35.81 -11.26
N MET A 212 21.73 -36.61 -11.52
CA MET A 212 22.80 -36.87 -10.55
C MET A 212 23.57 -35.60 -10.19
N LEU A 213 23.89 -34.75 -11.17
CA LEU A 213 24.59 -33.48 -10.95
C LEU A 213 23.76 -32.53 -10.08
N TRP A 214 22.46 -32.38 -10.39
CA TRP A 214 21.55 -31.54 -9.59
C TRP A 214 21.32 -32.11 -8.18
N ARG A 215 21.26 -33.44 -8.05
CA ARG A 215 21.20 -34.11 -6.74
C ARG A 215 22.45 -33.84 -5.91
N GLU A 216 23.66 -33.92 -6.50
CA GLU A 216 24.91 -33.62 -5.82
C GLU A 216 24.90 -32.18 -5.28
N GLN A 217 24.49 -31.20 -6.08
CA GLN A 217 24.35 -29.80 -5.64
C GLN A 217 23.33 -29.66 -4.49
N MET A 218 22.21 -30.38 -4.52
CA MET A 218 21.23 -30.39 -3.42
C MET A 218 21.85 -30.97 -2.14
N LEU A 219 22.59 -32.07 -2.26
CA LEU A 219 23.26 -32.71 -1.11
C LEU A 219 24.36 -31.84 -0.53
N ASP A 220 25.13 -31.13 -1.35
CA ASP A 220 26.15 -30.18 -0.88
C ASP A 220 25.50 -29.09 0.00
N ALA A 221 24.39 -28.53 -0.42
CA ALA A 221 23.64 -27.56 0.39
C ALA A 221 23.11 -28.18 1.71
N ILE A 222 22.77 -29.46 1.72
CA ILE A 222 22.31 -30.18 2.92
C ILE A 222 23.46 -30.43 3.89
N TYR A 223 24.68 -30.70 3.40
CA TYR A 223 25.86 -30.90 4.24
C TYR A 223 26.24 -29.66 5.05
N ASP A 224 25.98 -28.47 4.52
CA ASP A 224 26.17 -27.20 5.23
C ASP A 224 25.15 -27.00 6.38
N ILE A 225 24.00 -27.69 6.32
CA ILE A 225 22.91 -27.55 7.30
C ILE A 225 22.95 -28.65 8.37
N SER A 226 23.30 -29.89 7.97
CA SER A 226 23.21 -31.07 8.81
C SER A 226 24.59 -31.76 8.99
N GLU A 227 25.15 -31.64 10.19
CA GLU A 227 26.40 -32.35 10.55
C GLU A 227 26.29 -33.88 10.41
N GLU A 228 25.08 -34.43 10.65
CA GLU A 228 24.83 -35.87 10.49
C GLU A 228 24.91 -36.28 9.01
N ALA A 229 24.29 -35.48 8.12
CA ALA A 229 24.36 -35.72 6.68
C ALA A 229 25.80 -35.59 6.16
N ALA A 230 26.55 -34.57 6.61
CA ALA A 230 27.93 -34.36 6.26
C ALA A 230 28.83 -35.52 6.74
N THR A 231 28.57 -36.06 7.93
CA THR A 231 29.34 -37.21 8.46
C THR A 231 29.11 -38.48 7.63
N LEU A 232 27.83 -38.76 7.26
CA LEU A 232 27.50 -39.90 6.39
C LEU A 232 28.20 -39.79 5.04
N ALA A 233 28.24 -38.58 4.45
CA ALA A 233 28.92 -38.33 3.20
C ALA A 233 30.43 -38.58 3.30
N LEU A 234 31.08 -38.13 4.40
CA LEU A 234 32.50 -38.42 4.63
C LEU A 234 32.83 -39.90 4.85
N GLU A 235 31.83 -40.68 5.31
CA GLU A 235 31.94 -42.12 5.46
C GLU A 235 31.53 -42.88 4.20
N GLU A 236 31.25 -42.17 3.08
CA GLU A 236 30.79 -42.73 1.79
C GLU A 236 29.46 -43.52 1.95
N GLN A 237 28.63 -43.13 2.92
CA GLN A 237 27.30 -43.71 3.14
C GLN A 237 26.21 -42.88 2.48
N GLU A 238 25.15 -43.55 2.00
CA GLU A 238 24.00 -42.87 1.43
C GLU A 238 23.23 -42.12 2.52
N VAL A 239 22.89 -40.85 2.25
CA VAL A 239 22.09 -40.03 3.16
C VAL A 239 20.62 -40.49 3.11
N PRO A 240 20.02 -40.90 4.25
CA PRO A 240 18.63 -41.35 4.28
C PRO A 240 17.66 -40.24 3.84
N ARG A 241 16.60 -40.62 3.12
CA ARG A 241 15.56 -39.72 2.63
C ARG A 241 14.97 -38.84 3.75
N GLU A 242 14.69 -39.41 4.91
CA GLU A 242 14.14 -38.72 6.07
C GLU A 242 15.08 -37.61 6.56
N LEU A 243 16.38 -37.85 6.52
CA LEU A 243 17.40 -36.86 6.88
C LEU A 243 17.48 -35.73 5.86
N ILE A 244 17.40 -36.06 4.57
CA ILE A 244 17.31 -35.05 3.47
C ILE A 244 16.11 -34.13 3.71
N ILE A 245 14.91 -34.69 3.95
CA ILE A 245 13.68 -33.92 4.16
C ILE A 245 13.79 -33.05 5.42
N SER A 246 14.35 -33.59 6.53
CA SER A 246 14.49 -32.82 7.76
C SER A 246 15.50 -31.68 7.62
N ALA A 247 16.61 -31.88 6.92
CA ALA A 247 17.61 -30.86 6.68
C ALA A 247 17.07 -29.74 5.74
N LEU A 248 16.40 -30.11 4.64
CA LEU A 248 15.73 -29.16 3.75
C LEU A 248 14.68 -28.32 4.50
N ARG A 249 13.90 -28.97 5.38
CA ARG A 249 12.93 -28.27 6.24
C ARG A 249 13.61 -27.26 7.16
N GLN A 250 14.65 -27.71 7.88
CA GLN A 250 15.38 -26.84 8.81
C GLN A 250 15.98 -25.64 8.08
N GLY A 251 16.67 -25.87 6.97
CA GLY A 251 17.27 -24.80 6.17
C GLY A 251 16.22 -23.83 5.58
N CYS A 252 15.04 -24.35 5.21
CA CYS A 252 13.94 -23.51 4.76
C CYS A 252 13.39 -22.64 5.89
N ILE A 253 13.15 -23.22 7.09
CA ILE A 253 12.65 -22.50 8.27
C ILE A 253 13.65 -21.44 8.72
N ASP A 254 14.93 -21.77 8.75
CA ASP A 254 16.02 -20.85 9.10
C ASP A 254 16.31 -19.82 8.00
N ARG A 255 15.67 -19.96 6.84
CA ARG A 255 15.82 -19.09 5.66
C ARG A 255 17.22 -19.11 5.04
N THR A 256 18.01 -20.13 5.35
CA THR A 256 19.36 -20.33 4.78
C THR A 256 19.31 -20.85 3.36
N ILE A 257 18.26 -21.60 3.00
CA ILE A 257 17.98 -22.08 1.65
C ILE A 257 16.55 -21.83 1.24
N GLN A 258 16.30 -21.87 -0.07
CA GLN A 258 14.96 -21.88 -0.65
C GLN A 258 14.82 -23.09 -1.56
N PRO A 259 14.03 -24.12 -1.15
CA PRO A 259 13.71 -25.25 -2.02
C PRO A 259 13.00 -24.80 -3.31
N VAL A 260 13.50 -25.26 -4.47
CA VAL A 260 12.99 -24.87 -5.79
C VAL A 260 12.34 -26.08 -6.47
N LEU A 261 11.11 -25.89 -6.92
CA LEU A 261 10.32 -26.81 -7.71
C LEU A 261 9.96 -26.19 -9.05
N CYS A 262 9.48 -26.99 -9.98
CA CYS A 262 9.05 -26.49 -11.30
C CYS A 262 7.77 -27.17 -11.79
N GLY A 263 7.09 -26.52 -12.74
CA GLY A 263 5.88 -27.10 -13.29
C GLY A 263 5.11 -26.22 -14.26
N SER A 264 3.91 -26.68 -14.57
CA SER A 264 2.89 -25.96 -15.33
C SER A 264 1.55 -26.04 -14.58
N ALA A 265 1.18 -24.97 -13.90
CA ALA A 265 -0.09 -24.92 -13.19
C ALA A 265 -1.30 -25.02 -14.14
N LEU A 266 -1.15 -24.53 -15.38
CA LEU A 266 -2.21 -24.64 -16.40
C LEU A 266 -2.54 -26.10 -16.72
N HIS A 267 -1.55 -26.97 -16.82
CA HIS A 267 -1.70 -28.38 -17.13
C HIS A 267 -1.71 -29.27 -15.88
N GLY A 268 -1.54 -28.73 -14.68
CA GLY A 268 -1.51 -29.47 -13.41
C GLY A 268 -0.22 -30.22 -13.14
N ILE A 269 0.83 -30.02 -13.94
CA ILE A 269 2.14 -30.67 -13.80
C ILE A 269 2.94 -29.99 -12.69
N GLY A 270 3.50 -30.77 -11.75
CA GLY A 270 4.35 -30.28 -10.66
C GLY A 270 3.60 -29.67 -9.47
N VAL A 271 2.27 -29.49 -9.52
CA VAL A 271 1.51 -28.82 -8.45
C VAL A 271 1.27 -29.73 -7.23
N GLN A 272 1.06 -31.04 -7.43
CA GLN A 272 0.94 -31.96 -6.28
C GLN A 272 2.24 -32.09 -5.48
N PRO A 273 3.42 -32.24 -6.10
CA PRO A 273 4.69 -32.16 -5.40
C PRO A 273 4.87 -30.84 -4.66
N LEU A 274 4.48 -29.69 -5.26
CA LEU A 274 4.48 -28.38 -4.59
C LEU A 274 3.61 -28.39 -3.33
N MET A 275 2.38 -28.96 -3.37
CA MET A 275 1.51 -29.06 -2.20
C MET A 275 2.11 -29.95 -1.11
N THR A 276 2.82 -30.99 -1.49
CA THR A 276 3.55 -31.87 -0.58
C THR A 276 4.75 -31.14 0.04
N ALA A 277 5.49 -30.37 -0.75
CA ALA A 277 6.59 -29.53 -0.30
C ALA A 277 6.13 -28.45 0.68
N VAL A 278 4.97 -27.84 0.48
CA VAL A 278 4.32 -26.93 1.45
C VAL A 278 4.15 -27.59 2.81
N GLY A 279 3.62 -28.81 2.84
CA GLY A 279 3.45 -29.56 4.09
C GLY A 279 4.78 -29.91 4.77
N ASN A 280 5.77 -30.36 3.97
CA ASN A 280 7.03 -30.88 4.46
C ASN A 280 8.02 -29.78 4.87
N PHE A 281 8.15 -28.70 4.11
CA PHE A 281 9.25 -27.72 4.27
C PHE A 281 8.82 -26.41 4.90
N LEU A 282 7.57 -25.95 4.70
CA LEU A 282 7.14 -24.70 5.33
C LEU A 282 6.79 -24.90 6.82
N PRO A 283 7.01 -23.86 7.64
CA PRO A 283 6.80 -23.94 9.08
C PRO A 283 5.31 -24.11 9.46
N SER A 284 5.10 -24.76 10.59
CA SER A 284 3.85 -24.66 11.36
C SER A 284 3.90 -23.45 12.29
N PRO A 285 2.78 -23.04 12.91
CA PRO A 285 2.79 -22.01 13.94
C PRO A 285 3.70 -22.31 15.15
N LEU A 286 4.03 -23.59 15.41
CA LEU A 286 4.94 -24.00 16.46
C LEU A 286 6.42 -23.76 16.13
N ASP A 287 6.76 -23.73 14.85
CA ASP A 287 8.13 -23.47 14.37
C ASP A 287 8.45 -21.95 14.34
N ARG A 288 7.44 -21.10 14.55
CA ARG A 288 7.63 -19.65 14.61
C ARG A 288 7.89 -19.20 16.06
N PRO A 289 8.70 -18.15 16.25
CA PRO A 289 8.91 -17.61 17.59
C PRO A 289 7.58 -17.14 18.20
N PRO A 290 7.42 -17.17 19.53
CA PRO A 290 6.27 -16.59 20.21
C PRO A 290 6.07 -15.14 19.79
N VAL A 291 4.80 -14.73 19.60
CA VAL A 291 4.50 -13.35 19.18
C VAL A 291 4.79 -12.38 20.33
N GLU A 292 5.50 -11.30 20.02
CA GLU A 292 5.83 -10.24 20.97
C GLU A 292 4.89 -9.05 20.80
N GLY A 293 4.58 -8.39 21.92
CA GLY A 293 3.79 -7.18 21.97
C GLY A 293 4.09 -6.38 23.22
N VAL A 294 3.41 -5.28 23.41
CA VAL A 294 3.59 -4.41 24.59
C VAL A 294 2.38 -4.43 25.51
N ASP A 295 2.60 -4.17 26.78
CA ASP A 295 1.51 -3.94 27.73
C ASP A 295 0.88 -2.56 27.42
N PRO A 296 -0.42 -2.47 27.06
CA PRO A 296 -1.05 -1.19 26.70
C PRO A 296 -0.96 -0.11 27.79
N LYS A 297 -0.86 -0.54 29.05
CA LYS A 297 -0.73 0.36 30.20
C LYS A 297 0.71 0.73 30.54
N ARG A 298 1.67 -0.09 30.12
CA ARG A 298 3.11 0.06 30.37
C ARG A 298 3.87 -0.27 29.10
N LYS A 299 3.88 0.67 28.16
CA LYS A 299 4.48 0.50 26.82
C LYS A 299 5.95 0.08 26.79
N GLU A 300 6.66 0.26 27.91
CA GLU A 300 8.05 -0.19 28.07
C GLU A 300 8.16 -1.70 28.38
N LYS A 301 7.03 -2.35 28.75
CA LYS A 301 7.01 -3.75 29.09
C LYS A 301 6.64 -4.61 27.88
N THR A 302 7.59 -5.35 27.35
CA THR A 302 7.37 -6.38 26.34
C THR A 302 6.69 -7.59 26.97
N LEU A 303 5.71 -8.15 26.27
CA LEU A 303 4.98 -9.37 26.59
C LEU A 303 5.13 -10.33 25.42
N SER A 304 5.22 -11.63 25.74
CA SER A 304 5.29 -12.68 24.72
C SER A 304 4.13 -13.66 24.88
N ARG A 305 3.64 -14.23 23.78
CA ARG A 305 2.59 -15.25 23.73
C ARG A 305 2.98 -16.39 22.80
N GLY A 306 2.98 -17.60 23.32
CA GLY A 306 3.19 -18.82 22.55
C GLY A 306 1.92 -19.33 21.87
N PRO A 307 2.02 -20.15 20.82
CA PRO A 307 0.88 -20.69 20.09
C PRO A 307 0.20 -21.86 20.84
N GLU A 308 -0.13 -21.64 22.12
CA GLU A 308 -0.75 -22.64 22.98
C GLU A 308 -2.20 -22.27 23.28
N SER A 309 -3.12 -23.24 23.24
CA SER A 309 -4.54 -23.04 23.54
C SER A 309 -4.82 -22.67 25.02
N LYS A 310 -3.88 -22.93 25.93
CA LYS A 310 -3.99 -22.59 27.37
C LYS A 310 -3.56 -21.16 27.69
N GLU A 311 -2.82 -20.52 26.78
CA GLU A 311 -2.41 -19.12 26.88
C GLU A 311 -3.64 -18.20 26.80
N PRO A 312 -3.56 -16.96 27.30
CA PRO A 312 -4.59 -15.96 27.06
C PRO A 312 -4.76 -15.66 25.58
N PHE A 313 -6.00 -15.46 25.14
CA PHE A 313 -6.30 -15.15 23.74
C PHE A 313 -5.56 -13.90 23.26
N CYS A 314 -4.93 -14.02 22.10
CA CYS A 314 -4.35 -12.91 21.32
C CYS A 314 -4.48 -13.20 19.84
N GLY A 315 -5.02 -12.25 19.09
CA GLY A 315 -5.18 -12.32 17.64
C GLY A 315 -5.03 -10.95 16.98
N LEU A 316 -4.69 -10.95 15.71
CA LEU A 316 -4.52 -9.76 14.87
C LEU A 316 -5.62 -9.72 13.79
N VAL A 317 -6.32 -8.61 13.73
CA VAL A 317 -7.26 -8.30 12.63
C VAL A 317 -6.45 -7.87 11.41
N PHE A 318 -6.42 -8.68 10.36
CA PHE A 318 -5.63 -8.36 9.17
C PHE A 318 -6.46 -7.97 7.95
N LYS A 319 -7.78 -8.26 7.96
CA LYS A 319 -8.68 -7.90 6.89
C LYS A 319 -10.10 -7.66 7.43
N ILE A 320 -10.77 -6.65 6.87
CA ILE A 320 -12.19 -6.35 7.15
C ILE A 320 -12.92 -6.24 5.83
N LEU A 321 -14.06 -6.90 5.69
CA LEU A 321 -14.96 -6.72 4.56
C LEU A 321 -16.35 -6.32 5.06
N PRO A 322 -16.91 -5.18 4.60
CA PRO A 322 -18.25 -4.80 4.94
C PRO A 322 -19.27 -5.80 4.39
N ALA A 323 -20.29 -6.06 5.17
CA ALA A 323 -21.43 -6.85 4.70
C ALA A 323 -22.73 -6.28 5.26
N LYS A 324 -23.84 -6.47 4.54
CA LYS A 324 -25.18 -5.97 4.95
C LYS A 324 -25.61 -6.44 6.35
N THR A 325 -25.08 -7.56 6.82
CA THR A 325 -25.43 -8.19 8.11
C THR A 325 -24.41 -7.93 9.21
N GLY A 326 -23.46 -7.03 9.01
CA GLY A 326 -22.32 -6.73 9.87
C GLY A 326 -20.99 -7.07 9.22
N ASP A 327 -19.95 -6.30 9.54
CA ASP A 327 -18.62 -6.46 8.95
C ASP A 327 -18.03 -7.82 9.30
N ASN A 328 -17.34 -8.41 8.34
CA ASN A 328 -16.56 -9.63 8.50
C ASN A 328 -15.12 -9.26 8.84
N TYR A 329 -14.60 -9.83 9.92
CA TYR A 329 -13.23 -9.59 10.39
C TYR A 329 -12.41 -10.86 10.24
N TRP A 330 -11.33 -10.84 9.47
CA TRP A 330 -10.37 -11.94 9.40
C TRP A 330 -9.31 -11.75 10.47
N ILE A 331 -9.14 -12.79 11.28
CA ILE A 331 -8.27 -12.77 12.46
C ILE A 331 -7.30 -13.93 12.40
N ARG A 332 -6.01 -13.64 12.52
CA ARG A 332 -4.97 -14.62 12.84
C ARG A 332 -4.91 -14.79 14.35
N ILE A 333 -5.05 -16.00 14.85
CA ILE A 333 -4.95 -16.31 16.28
C ILE A 333 -3.52 -16.74 16.58
N TYR A 334 -2.83 -15.99 17.44
CA TYR A 334 -1.46 -16.30 17.85
C TYR A 334 -1.40 -17.11 19.13
N SER A 335 -2.32 -16.89 20.08
CA SER A 335 -2.39 -17.62 21.35
C SER A 335 -3.82 -17.78 21.83
N GLY A 336 -4.04 -18.78 22.67
CA GLY A 336 -5.32 -19.03 23.30
C GLY A 336 -6.39 -19.58 22.37
N GLU A 337 -7.62 -19.33 22.70
CA GLU A 337 -8.81 -19.80 21.99
C GLU A 337 -9.84 -18.68 21.86
N LEU A 338 -10.33 -18.44 20.65
CA LEU A 338 -11.42 -17.51 20.39
C LEU A 338 -12.75 -18.25 20.33
N LYS A 339 -13.70 -17.84 21.18
CA LYS A 339 -15.02 -18.49 21.30
C LYS A 339 -16.13 -17.62 20.76
N GLN A 340 -17.13 -18.26 20.17
CA GLN A 340 -18.38 -17.62 19.83
C GLN A 340 -19.06 -17.04 21.10
N ASN A 341 -19.78 -15.94 20.95
CA ASN A 341 -20.45 -15.23 22.04
C ASN A 341 -19.51 -14.79 23.19
N SER A 342 -18.23 -14.61 22.90
CA SER A 342 -17.23 -14.13 23.87
C SER A 342 -17.00 -12.63 23.78
N ARG A 343 -16.39 -12.07 24.83
CA ARG A 343 -15.92 -10.68 24.87
C ARG A 343 -14.40 -10.64 24.82
N VAL A 344 -13.88 -9.81 23.94
CA VAL A 344 -12.45 -9.53 23.79
C VAL A 344 -12.18 -8.03 23.99
N PHE A 345 -10.93 -7.67 24.12
CA PHE A 345 -10.50 -6.29 24.26
C PHE A 345 -9.63 -5.89 23.06
N CYS A 346 -9.89 -4.70 22.51
CA CYS A 346 -9.08 -4.07 21.49
C CYS A 346 -8.23 -2.97 22.14
N PRO A 347 -6.94 -3.21 22.44
CA PRO A 347 -6.09 -2.25 23.13
C PRO A 347 -5.83 -0.99 22.30
N ASN A 348 -5.66 -1.12 20.99
CA ASN A 348 -5.42 0.00 20.08
C ASN A 348 -6.54 1.05 20.11
N ARG A 349 -7.77 0.64 20.46
CA ARG A 349 -8.95 1.50 20.51
C ARG A 349 -9.47 1.75 21.93
N ASP A 350 -8.90 1.08 22.91
CA ASP A 350 -9.37 1.07 24.32
C ASP A 350 -10.88 0.70 24.40
N LYS A 351 -11.29 -0.32 23.63
CA LYS A 351 -12.68 -0.76 23.53
C LYS A 351 -12.82 -2.25 23.74
N LYS A 352 -13.94 -2.63 24.36
CA LYS A 352 -14.37 -4.02 24.44
C LYS A 352 -15.20 -4.37 23.22
N GLU A 353 -14.91 -5.51 22.61
CA GLU A 353 -15.58 -6.03 21.43
C GLU A 353 -16.32 -7.32 21.76
N ASN A 354 -17.41 -7.59 21.06
CA ASN A 354 -18.16 -8.82 21.18
C ASN A 354 -17.94 -9.67 19.93
N ILE A 355 -17.64 -10.95 20.11
CA ILE A 355 -17.54 -11.93 19.04
C ILE A 355 -18.89 -12.65 18.98
N ALA A 356 -19.75 -12.27 18.07
CA ALA A 356 -21.08 -12.87 17.93
C ALA A 356 -21.01 -14.23 17.24
N GLN A 357 -20.23 -14.35 16.19
CA GLN A 357 -20.09 -15.57 15.39
C GLN A 357 -18.64 -15.77 14.99
N VAL A 358 -18.25 -17.05 14.88
CA VAL A 358 -16.95 -17.49 14.39
C VAL A 358 -17.18 -18.43 13.20
N TRP A 359 -16.47 -18.20 12.09
CA TRP A 359 -16.62 -18.93 10.86
C TRP A 359 -15.27 -19.47 10.38
N GLN A 360 -15.30 -20.66 9.80
CA GLN A 360 -14.20 -21.17 9.02
C GLN A 360 -14.08 -20.35 7.73
N ILE A 361 -12.87 -20.19 7.22
CA ILE A 361 -12.62 -19.41 6.03
C ILE A 361 -12.93 -20.24 4.78
N HIS A 362 -13.83 -19.71 3.94
CA HIS A 362 -14.01 -20.08 2.56
C HIS A 362 -14.02 -18.81 1.71
N ALA A 363 -13.45 -18.81 0.53
CA ALA A 363 -13.09 -17.63 -0.24
C ALA A 363 -14.17 -16.54 -0.32
N THR A 364 -15.45 -16.91 -0.45
CA THR A 364 -16.52 -15.91 -0.63
C THR A 364 -17.91 -16.39 -0.24
N LYS A 365 -18.15 -17.67 -0.06
CA LYS A 365 -19.50 -18.17 0.25
C LYS A 365 -19.62 -18.50 1.73
N LYS A 366 -20.55 -17.81 2.41
CA LYS A 366 -21.05 -18.20 3.73
C LYS A 366 -21.73 -19.56 3.64
N ASP A 367 -20.97 -20.62 3.62
CA ASP A 367 -21.54 -21.93 3.83
C ASP A 367 -21.92 -22.04 5.31
N ARG A 368 -23.20 -22.22 5.58
CA ARG A 368 -23.71 -22.34 6.96
C ARG A 368 -23.10 -23.52 7.72
N SER A 369 -22.50 -24.47 7.02
CA SER A 369 -21.72 -25.58 7.60
C SER A 369 -20.39 -25.17 8.21
N GLY A 370 -19.89 -23.98 7.89
CA GLY A 370 -18.59 -23.46 8.39
C GLY A 370 -18.64 -22.70 9.72
N GLN A 371 -19.80 -22.60 10.40
CA GLN A 371 -19.86 -21.95 11.70
C GLN A 371 -19.20 -22.83 12.79
N MET A 372 -18.33 -22.21 13.58
CA MET A 372 -17.54 -22.88 14.62
C MET A 372 -17.88 -22.34 16.00
N GLU A 373 -17.84 -23.22 17.02
CA GLU A 373 -18.00 -22.80 18.43
C GLU A 373 -16.74 -22.05 18.92
N SER A 374 -15.57 -22.51 18.47
CA SER A 374 -14.29 -21.91 18.83
C SER A 374 -13.19 -22.23 17.82
N VAL A 375 -12.15 -21.38 17.80
CA VAL A 375 -10.93 -21.55 17.00
C VAL A 375 -9.72 -21.34 17.89
N GLY A 376 -8.74 -22.22 17.79
CA GLY A 376 -7.52 -22.22 18.62
C GLY A 376 -6.37 -21.44 18.00
N ALA A 377 -5.30 -21.32 18.82
CA ALA A 377 -4.04 -20.72 18.40
C ALA A 377 -3.49 -21.38 17.13
N GLY A 378 -2.82 -20.58 16.31
CA GLY A 378 -2.20 -21.00 15.06
C GLY A 378 -3.13 -20.96 13.84
N ASP A 379 -4.45 -20.85 14.02
CA ASP A 379 -5.40 -20.86 12.91
C ASP A 379 -5.84 -19.43 12.51
N ILE A 380 -6.48 -19.33 11.36
CA ILE A 380 -7.10 -18.11 10.85
C ILE A 380 -8.60 -18.32 10.77
N CYS A 381 -9.40 -17.34 11.18
CA CYS A 381 -10.85 -17.41 11.12
C CYS A 381 -11.49 -16.09 10.71
N CYS A 382 -12.75 -16.16 10.30
CA CYS A 382 -13.59 -14.99 10.08
C CYS A 382 -14.56 -14.83 11.24
N VAL A 383 -14.73 -13.63 11.77
CA VAL A 383 -15.69 -13.35 12.84
C VAL A 383 -16.63 -12.21 12.48
N ILE A 384 -17.83 -12.24 13.08
CA ILE A 384 -18.81 -11.17 13.02
C ILE A 384 -19.06 -10.70 14.45
N GLY A 385 -19.15 -9.37 14.64
CA GLY A 385 -19.51 -8.78 15.92
C GLY A 385 -18.67 -7.58 16.37
N PRO A 386 -17.35 -7.51 16.09
CA PRO A 386 -16.56 -6.31 16.35
C PRO A 386 -17.13 -5.09 15.63
N ARG A 387 -16.90 -3.90 16.22
CA ARG A 387 -17.43 -2.62 15.67
C ARG A 387 -16.39 -1.52 15.59
N PHE A 388 -15.41 -1.53 16.49
CA PHE A 388 -14.44 -0.44 16.64
C PHE A 388 -13.06 -0.82 16.09
N ALA A 389 -12.74 -2.12 16.05
CA ALA A 389 -11.47 -2.58 15.51
C ALA A 389 -11.34 -2.24 14.02
N ILE A 390 -10.12 -1.91 13.61
CA ILE A 390 -9.74 -1.71 12.20
C ILE A 390 -8.67 -2.71 11.80
N THR A 391 -8.36 -2.76 10.50
CA THR A 391 -7.26 -3.58 9.98
C THR A 391 -5.94 -3.20 10.65
N GLY A 392 -5.22 -4.18 11.20
CA GLY A 392 -3.98 -3.99 11.96
C GLY A 392 -4.17 -3.96 13.48
N ASP A 393 -5.41 -3.87 13.99
CA ASP A 393 -5.67 -3.85 15.42
C ASP A 393 -5.55 -5.25 16.06
N THR A 394 -5.12 -5.26 17.31
CA THR A 394 -5.06 -6.45 18.17
C THR A 394 -6.38 -6.69 18.86
N LEU A 395 -6.81 -7.95 18.92
CA LEU A 395 -7.86 -8.41 19.82
C LEU A 395 -7.26 -9.37 20.83
N CYS A 396 -7.48 -9.13 22.12
CA CYS A 396 -6.90 -9.92 23.18
C CYS A 396 -7.88 -10.24 24.33
N ASP A 397 -7.46 -11.11 25.26
CA ASP A 397 -8.21 -11.40 26.48
C ASP A 397 -8.38 -10.13 27.32
N THR A 398 -9.59 -9.93 27.88
CA THR A 398 -9.95 -8.76 28.67
C THR A 398 -9.16 -8.59 29.97
N LYS A 399 -8.51 -9.66 30.46
CA LYS A 399 -7.75 -9.68 31.72
C LYS A 399 -6.24 -9.72 31.50
N ALA A 400 -5.80 -10.15 30.32
CA ALA A 400 -4.39 -10.31 29.97
C ALA A 400 -4.08 -9.53 28.68
N ASN A 401 -4.17 -8.21 28.79
CA ASN A 401 -4.04 -7.30 27.64
C ASN A 401 -2.62 -7.34 27.06
N ILE A 402 -2.54 -7.36 25.74
CA ILE A 402 -1.33 -7.23 24.95
C ILE A 402 -1.68 -6.46 23.68
N GLU A 403 -0.80 -5.58 23.23
CA GLU A 403 -0.89 -4.88 21.96
C GLU A 403 0.25 -5.34 21.07
N LEU A 404 -0.09 -5.98 19.95
CA LEU A 404 0.88 -6.44 18.96
C LEU A 404 1.39 -5.27 18.13
N PRO A 405 2.61 -5.34 17.56
CA PRO A 405 3.10 -4.35 16.62
C PRO A 405 2.11 -4.18 15.46
N SER A 406 1.79 -2.92 15.16
CA SER A 406 0.92 -2.58 14.04
C SER A 406 1.58 -2.92 12.71
N ILE A 407 0.77 -3.10 11.67
CA ILE A 407 1.26 -3.26 10.30
C ILE A 407 1.76 -1.89 9.83
N ASN A 408 2.99 -1.82 9.35
CA ASN A 408 3.54 -0.60 8.77
C ASN A 408 3.11 -0.53 7.31
N PHE A 409 2.10 0.29 7.04
CA PHE A 409 1.69 0.59 5.69
C PHE A 409 2.52 1.74 5.12
N ALA A 410 2.76 1.71 3.81
CA ALA A 410 3.38 2.82 3.11
C ALA A 410 2.43 4.03 3.09
N ASP A 411 2.98 5.23 3.05
CA ASP A 411 2.22 6.46 2.92
C ASP A 411 1.48 6.52 1.59
N THR A 412 0.35 7.23 1.59
CA THR A 412 -0.45 7.46 0.38
C THR A 412 0.32 8.31 -0.62
N VAL A 413 0.17 7.99 -1.90
CA VAL A 413 1.03 8.53 -2.96
C VAL A 413 0.26 9.45 -3.91
N LEU A 414 -1.03 9.22 -4.08
CA LEU A 414 -1.90 9.98 -4.98
C LEU A 414 -3.12 10.49 -4.24
N SER A 415 -3.46 11.77 -4.48
CA SER A 415 -4.67 12.38 -3.94
C SER A 415 -5.57 12.88 -5.06
N MET A 416 -6.89 12.71 -4.90
CA MET A 416 -7.91 13.23 -5.80
C MET A 416 -9.00 13.92 -4.98
N ALA A 417 -9.65 14.93 -5.57
CA ALA A 417 -10.84 15.54 -4.99
C ALA A 417 -12.08 14.76 -5.41
N ILE A 418 -13.00 14.54 -4.49
CA ILE A 418 -14.26 13.82 -4.73
C ILE A 418 -15.43 14.72 -4.36
N GLU A 419 -16.42 14.79 -5.25
CA GLU A 419 -17.66 15.55 -5.03
C GLU A 419 -18.86 14.66 -5.34
N PRO A 420 -19.86 14.57 -4.44
CA PRO A 420 -21.12 13.89 -4.75
C PRO A 420 -21.96 14.73 -5.71
N GLU A 421 -22.71 14.10 -6.60
CA GLU A 421 -23.59 14.82 -7.53
C GLU A 421 -24.76 15.50 -6.82
N SER A 422 -25.18 14.99 -5.68
CA SER A 422 -26.26 15.57 -4.89
C SER A 422 -25.84 15.90 -3.47
N THR A 423 -26.41 16.98 -2.92
CA THR A 423 -26.19 17.37 -1.50
C THR A 423 -26.73 16.31 -0.52
N ALA A 424 -27.74 15.53 -0.93
CA ALA A 424 -28.29 14.45 -0.12
C ALA A 424 -27.29 13.29 0.06
N ASP A 425 -26.42 13.08 -0.91
CA ASP A 425 -25.41 12.01 -0.89
C ASP A 425 -24.16 12.38 -0.08
N LYS A 426 -23.98 13.66 0.29
CA LYS A 426 -22.81 14.11 1.05
C LYS A 426 -22.63 13.30 2.34
N LYS A 427 -23.68 13.16 3.15
CA LYS A 427 -23.62 12.41 4.40
C LYS A 427 -23.36 10.92 4.17
N LYS A 428 -24.01 10.33 3.16
CA LYS A 428 -23.80 8.93 2.79
C LYS A 428 -22.38 8.70 2.29
N LEU A 429 -21.81 9.66 1.55
CA LEU A 429 -20.42 9.61 1.11
C LEU A 429 -19.45 9.62 2.31
N GLU A 430 -19.62 10.54 3.26
CA GLU A 430 -18.80 10.61 4.48
C GLU A 430 -18.83 9.28 5.25
N GLU A 431 -20.01 8.72 5.50
CA GLU A 431 -20.19 7.42 6.19
C GLU A 431 -19.50 6.28 5.42
N THR A 432 -19.58 6.30 4.08
CA THR A 432 -18.95 5.29 3.22
C THR A 432 -17.44 5.42 3.19
N LEU A 433 -16.91 6.65 3.10
CA LEU A 433 -15.47 6.91 3.16
C LEU A 433 -14.86 6.47 4.51
N ASP A 434 -15.57 6.73 5.62
CA ASP A 434 -15.14 6.25 6.94
C ASP A 434 -15.13 4.72 7.06
N MET A 435 -16.07 4.06 6.40
CA MET A 435 -16.09 2.60 6.34
C MET A 435 -14.92 2.07 5.49
N LEU A 436 -14.64 2.67 4.34
CA LEU A 436 -13.49 2.30 3.49
C LEU A 436 -12.15 2.50 4.22
N ARG A 437 -12.00 3.58 4.99
CA ARG A 437 -10.80 3.82 5.84
C ARG A 437 -10.59 2.73 6.90
N ARG A 438 -11.66 2.15 7.44
CA ARG A 438 -11.53 1.03 8.40
C ARG A 438 -11.07 -0.26 7.72
N GLN A 439 -11.47 -0.45 6.46
CA GLN A 439 -11.06 -1.59 5.66
C GLN A 439 -9.60 -1.51 5.23
N ASP A 440 -9.24 -0.36 4.70
CA ASP A 440 -7.96 -0.12 4.05
C ASP A 440 -7.24 1.06 4.72
N PRO A 441 -6.26 0.80 5.56
CA PRO A 441 -5.47 1.85 6.21
C PRO A 441 -4.66 2.72 5.24
N THR A 442 -4.43 2.27 4.01
CA THR A 442 -3.75 3.05 2.96
C THR A 442 -4.71 3.91 2.14
N PHE A 443 -6.00 3.82 2.41
CA PHE A 443 -7.00 4.76 1.91
C PHE A 443 -7.25 5.83 2.97
N GLN A 444 -7.08 7.09 2.60
CA GLN A 444 -7.36 8.25 3.46
C GLN A 444 -8.42 9.13 2.82
N ALA A 445 -9.24 9.73 3.65
CA ALA A 445 -10.21 10.74 3.23
C ALA A 445 -10.20 11.88 4.26
N SER A 446 -10.09 13.11 3.78
CA SER A 446 -10.04 14.32 4.61
C SER A 446 -10.69 15.49 3.88
N GLU A 447 -11.22 16.45 4.63
CA GLU A 447 -11.67 17.72 4.06
C GLU A 447 -10.50 18.71 4.10
N SER A 448 -10.18 19.29 2.93
CA SER A 448 -9.18 20.36 2.85
C SER A 448 -9.68 21.61 3.55
N SER A 449 -9.00 22.04 4.60
CA SER A 449 -9.33 23.26 5.34
C SER A 449 -9.23 24.54 4.51
N GLU A 450 -8.46 24.50 3.42
CA GLU A 450 -8.19 25.65 2.56
C GLU A 450 -9.17 25.74 1.39
N THR A 451 -9.49 24.59 0.77
CA THR A 451 -10.35 24.55 -0.42
C THR A 451 -11.78 24.08 -0.15
N GLY A 452 -12.05 23.51 1.02
CA GLY A 452 -13.33 22.87 1.37
C GLY A 452 -13.64 21.62 0.54
N GLN A 453 -12.68 21.11 -0.24
CA GLN A 453 -12.85 19.90 -1.02
C GLN A 453 -12.65 18.67 -0.15
N THR A 454 -13.45 17.63 -0.36
CA THR A 454 -13.17 16.31 0.15
C THR A 454 -12.07 15.68 -0.69
N LEU A 455 -10.91 15.44 -0.08
CA LEU A 455 -9.77 14.77 -0.73
C LEU A 455 -9.74 13.32 -0.31
N ILE A 456 -9.52 12.44 -1.28
CA ILE A 456 -9.21 11.04 -1.06
C ILE A 456 -7.78 10.78 -1.52
N SER A 457 -7.07 9.95 -0.76
CA SER A 457 -5.68 9.60 -1.06
C SER A 457 -5.50 8.09 -1.01
N GLY A 458 -4.67 7.57 -1.90
CA GLY A 458 -4.41 6.14 -2.04
C GLY A 458 -3.00 5.84 -2.56
N MET A 459 -2.73 4.55 -2.79
CA MET A 459 -1.41 4.04 -3.18
C MET A 459 -1.07 4.25 -4.65
N GLY A 460 -2.04 4.59 -5.49
CA GLY A 460 -1.86 4.79 -6.92
C GLY A 460 -3.18 5.04 -7.63
N GLU A 461 -3.09 5.22 -8.96
CA GLU A 461 -4.24 5.55 -9.81
C GLU A 461 -5.24 4.40 -9.85
N LEU A 462 -4.76 3.17 -10.04
CA LEU A 462 -5.61 1.97 -10.06
C LEU A 462 -6.32 1.76 -8.72
N HIS A 463 -5.65 2.02 -7.59
CA HIS A 463 -6.27 1.93 -6.27
C HIS A 463 -7.46 2.89 -6.14
N LEU A 464 -7.30 4.16 -6.52
CA LEU A 464 -8.38 5.15 -6.45
C LEU A 464 -9.50 4.89 -7.47
N GLU A 465 -9.18 4.36 -8.64
CA GLU A 465 -10.16 3.92 -9.65
C GLU A 465 -11.05 2.79 -9.12
N VAL A 466 -10.46 1.78 -8.49
CA VAL A 466 -11.20 0.69 -7.83
C VAL A 466 -12.12 1.24 -6.72
N ILE A 467 -11.65 2.19 -5.92
CA ILE A 467 -12.48 2.87 -4.91
C ILE A 467 -13.64 3.61 -5.56
N GLN A 468 -13.42 4.29 -6.68
CA GLN A 468 -14.47 4.98 -7.44
C GLN A 468 -15.55 4.01 -7.92
N HIS A 469 -15.14 2.92 -8.55
CA HIS A 469 -16.08 1.90 -9.04
C HIS A 469 -16.88 1.27 -7.89
N ARG A 470 -16.25 1.01 -6.75
CA ARG A 470 -16.94 0.51 -5.55
C ARG A 470 -17.95 1.51 -4.99
N LEU A 471 -17.63 2.79 -4.93
CA LEU A 471 -18.57 3.83 -4.48
C LEU A 471 -19.84 3.83 -5.34
N THR A 472 -19.72 3.70 -6.64
CA THR A 472 -20.84 3.66 -7.58
C THR A 472 -21.58 2.33 -7.52
N ARG A 473 -20.87 1.20 -7.65
CA ARG A 473 -21.46 -0.13 -7.79
C ARG A 473 -22.01 -0.66 -6.47
N ASP A 474 -21.21 -0.64 -5.39
CA ASP A 474 -21.55 -1.32 -4.15
C ASP A 474 -22.41 -0.44 -3.23
N PHE A 475 -22.18 0.88 -3.27
CA PHE A 475 -22.85 1.84 -2.41
C PHE A 475 -23.90 2.70 -3.13
N GLY A 476 -23.95 2.65 -4.47
CA GLY A 476 -24.88 3.41 -5.29
C GLY A 476 -24.75 4.92 -5.05
N LEU A 477 -23.50 5.41 -5.00
CA LEU A 477 -23.15 6.81 -4.87
C LEU A 477 -22.65 7.32 -6.21
N ASP A 478 -23.35 8.30 -6.80
CA ASP A 478 -22.87 9.04 -7.95
C ASP A 478 -21.87 10.11 -7.50
N VAL A 479 -20.61 9.90 -7.83
CA VAL A 479 -19.50 10.76 -7.43
C VAL A 479 -18.62 11.15 -8.62
N LYS A 480 -18.13 12.37 -8.61
CA LYS A 480 -17.18 12.87 -9.59
C LYS A 480 -15.80 13.05 -8.98
N PHE A 481 -14.80 12.67 -9.73
CA PHE A 481 -13.38 12.79 -9.34
C PHE A 481 -12.71 13.90 -10.12
N TYR A 482 -11.98 14.72 -9.41
CA TYR A 482 -11.26 15.87 -9.98
C TYR A 482 -9.82 15.87 -9.48
N LYS A 483 -8.95 16.53 -10.23
CA LYS A 483 -7.64 16.89 -9.68
C LYS A 483 -7.86 17.86 -8.50
N PRO A 484 -7.09 17.72 -7.39
CA PRO A 484 -7.16 18.66 -6.29
C PRO A 484 -6.93 20.10 -6.78
N ARG A 485 -7.65 21.06 -6.21
CA ARG A 485 -7.41 22.46 -6.51
C ARG A 485 -6.06 22.88 -5.96
N VAL A 486 -5.31 23.61 -6.76
CA VAL A 486 -4.05 24.21 -6.33
C VAL A 486 -4.35 25.46 -5.52
N ASN A 487 -3.75 25.59 -4.36
CA ASN A 487 -3.91 26.76 -3.49
C ASN A 487 -2.97 27.87 -3.94
N TYR A 488 -3.42 28.63 -4.93
CA TYR A 488 -2.73 29.85 -5.33
C TYR A 488 -2.80 30.90 -4.23
N ARG A 489 -1.83 31.81 -4.20
CA ARG A 489 -1.82 33.03 -3.39
C ARG A 489 -1.47 34.21 -4.28
N GLU A 490 -1.70 35.42 -3.76
CA GLU A 490 -1.27 36.63 -4.43
C GLU A 490 -0.22 37.37 -3.60
N THR A 491 0.69 38.05 -4.26
CA THR A 491 1.69 38.94 -3.65
C THR A 491 1.87 40.19 -4.51
N ILE A 492 2.83 41.03 -4.19
CA ILE A 492 3.16 42.24 -4.93
C ILE A 492 4.60 42.17 -5.47
N GLY A 493 4.82 42.73 -6.66
CA GLY A 493 6.13 42.77 -7.31
C GLY A 493 7.03 43.90 -6.85
N SER A 494 6.46 45.00 -6.36
CA SER A 494 7.20 46.21 -5.97
C SER A 494 6.55 46.89 -4.75
N ALA A 495 7.28 47.82 -4.13
CA ALA A 495 6.69 48.66 -3.09
C ALA A 495 5.89 49.80 -3.73
N ALA A 496 4.76 50.14 -3.14
CA ALA A 496 3.94 51.31 -3.53
C ALA A 496 3.49 52.12 -2.30
N GLU A 497 3.27 53.40 -2.50
CA GLU A 497 2.79 54.29 -1.48
C GLU A 497 1.66 55.16 -2.07
N VAL A 498 0.46 55.01 -1.52
CA VAL A 498 -0.75 55.63 -2.12
C VAL A 498 -1.60 56.30 -1.06
N ILE A 499 -2.48 57.18 -1.51
CA ILE A 499 -3.51 57.81 -0.68
C ILE A 499 -4.89 57.38 -1.23
N GLY A 500 -5.63 56.64 -0.43
CA GLY A 500 -7.03 56.38 -0.65
C GLY A 500 -7.92 57.46 -0.10
N GLN A 501 -9.06 57.64 -0.75
CA GLN A 501 -9.99 58.72 -0.37
C GLN A 501 -11.44 58.32 -0.44
N CYS A 502 -12.20 58.80 0.50
CA CYS A 502 -13.66 58.82 0.48
C CYS A 502 -14.11 60.28 0.38
N ASN A 503 -14.76 60.68 -0.70
CA ASN A 503 -15.38 61.97 -0.86
C ASN A 503 -16.74 61.76 -1.55
N ARG A 504 -17.75 61.43 -0.76
CA ARG A 504 -19.10 61.11 -1.26
C ARG A 504 -20.18 61.89 -0.53
N GLN A 505 -21.19 62.36 -1.26
CA GLN A 505 -22.36 62.98 -0.66
C GLN A 505 -23.40 61.88 -0.36
N MET A 506 -23.81 61.76 0.90
CA MET A 506 -24.81 60.81 1.32
C MET A 506 -25.95 61.57 2.04
N GLY A 507 -27.01 61.88 1.29
CA GLY A 507 -28.06 62.75 1.77
C GLY A 507 -27.61 64.20 1.99
N ALA A 508 -27.75 64.73 3.18
CA ALA A 508 -27.30 66.10 3.54
C ALA A 508 -25.85 66.17 4.05
N THR A 509 -25.20 65.02 4.32
CA THR A 509 -23.85 64.95 4.88
C THR A 509 -22.81 64.60 3.80
N GLN A 510 -21.73 65.32 3.74
CA GLN A 510 -20.58 65.03 2.90
C GLN A 510 -19.60 64.15 3.68
N MET A 511 -19.43 62.88 3.25
CA MET A 511 -18.45 61.95 3.83
C MET A 511 -17.07 62.30 3.31
N PHE A 512 -16.12 62.42 4.21
CA PHE A 512 -14.71 62.69 3.88
C PHE A 512 -13.78 61.85 4.71
N ALA A 513 -12.84 61.15 4.05
CA ALA A 513 -11.70 60.51 4.71
C ALA A 513 -10.55 60.38 3.70
N ARG A 514 -9.34 60.52 4.17
CA ARG A 514 -8.12 60.15 3.43
C ARG A 514 -7.26 59.24 4.26
N LEU A 515 -6.71 58.19 3.68
CA LEU A 515 -5.82 57.23 4.35
C LEU A 515 -4.61 56.93 3.46
N GLY A 516 -3.43 57.15 4.01
CA GLY A 516 -2.17 56.81 3.37
C GLY A 516 -1.77 55.37 3.68
N LEU A 517 -1.53 54.58 2.66
CA LEU A 517 -1.15 53.19 2.74
C LEU A 517 0.18 52.95 1.99
N LYS A 518 1.09 52.28 2.65
CA LYS A 518 2.35 51.82 2.06
C LYS A 518 2.38 50.31 2.06
N VAL A 519 2.69 49.73 0.90
CA VAL A 519 2.84 48.29 0.75
C VAL A 519 4.27 47.97 0.31
N SER A 520 4.81 46.87 0.81
CA SER A 520 6.14 46.39 0.41
C SER A 520 6.20 44.84 0.46
N PRO A 521 6.93 44.18 -0.48
CA PRO A 521 7.13 42.75 -0.44
C PRO A 521 7.99 42.37 0.78
N LEU A 522 7.68 41.20 1.38
CA LEU A 522 8.50 40.53 2.39
C LEU A 522 9.49 39.59 1.70
N GLU A 523 10.66 39.38 2.33
CA GLU A 523 11.64 38.41 1.85
C GLU A 523 11.06 36.97 1.77
N ASN A 524 10.18 36.62 2.74
CA ASN A 524 9.48 35.34 2.72
C ASN A 524 8.09 35.50 2.08
N ALA A 525 7.98 35.10 0.82
CA ALA A 525 6.73 35.14 0.06
C ALA A 525 5.62 34.24 0.66
N SER A 526 5.97 33.24 1.47
CA SER A 526 5.01 32.34 2.13
C SER A 526 4.44 32.89 3.43
N ALA A 527 5.00 33.95 3.95
CA ALA A 527 4.50 34.56 5.19
C ALA A 527 3.11 35.20 4.98
N PRO A 528 2.20 35.14 5.96
CA PRO A 528 0.92 35.85 5.88
C PRO A 528 1.14 37.36 5.70
N ALA A 529 0.17 38.03 5.08
CA ALA A 529 0.21 39.49 4.97
C ALA A 529 0.20 40.13 6.37
N LEU A 530 1.13 41.08 6.59
CA LEU A 530 1.30 41.75 7.88
C LEU A 530 0.78 43.20 7.78
N VAL A 531 -0.21 43.55 8.59
CA VAL A 531 -0.81 44.87 8.63
C VAL A 531 -0.33 45.62 9.88
N PHE A 532 0.34 46.73 9.67
CA PHE A 532 0.87 47.58 10.76
C PHE A 532 0.17 48.95 10.75
N ASP A 533 -0.27 49.36 11.93
CA ASP A 533 -0.68 50.71 12.17
C ASP A 533 0.54 51.56 12.54
N ARG A 534 0.96 52.46 11.65
CA ARG A 534 2.10 53.40 11.78
C ARG A 534 1.64 54.84 11.82
N LEU A 535 0.34 55.07 12.09
CA LEU A 535 -0.15 56.42 12.25
C LEU A 535 0.59 57.15 13.39
N PRO A 536 1.00 58.41 13.17
CA PRO A 536 1.63 59.21 14.23
C PRO A 536 0.78 59.27 15.49
N PRO A 537 1.38 59.33 16.70
CA PRO A 537 0.64 59.46 17.97
C PRO A 537 -0.21 60.72 18.02
N GLU A 538 0.17 61.76 17.30
CA GLU A 538 -0.51 63.07 17.20
C GLU A 538 -1.70 63.06 16.22
N CYS A 539 -1.93 61.95 15.52
CA CYS A 539 -3.05 61.85 14.57
C CYS A 539 -4.39 61.92 15.33
N PRO A 540 -5.28 62.88 14.98
CA PRO A 540 -6.48 63.16 15.77
C PRO A 540 -7.61 62.13 15.60
N LEU A 541 -7.32 60.96 15.03
CA LEU A 541 -8.31 59.91 14.76
C LEU A 541 -8.79 59.28 16.09
N PRO A 542 -10.12 59.18 16.29
CA PRO A 542 -10.71 58.36 17.34
C PRO A 542 -10.30 56.89 17.19
N ASN A 543 -10.07 56.21 18.32
CA ASN A 543 -9.66 54.79 18.32
C ASN A 543 -10.61 53.87 17.55
N ALA A 544 -11.92 54.13 17.62
CA ALA A 544 -12.91 53.34 16.86
C ALA A 544 -12.71 53.48 15.34
N VAL A 545 -12.51 54.67 14.83
CA VAL A 545 -12.27 54.97 13.42
C VAL A 545 -10.95 54.37 12.93
N ARG A 546 -9.90 54.50 13.76
CA ARG A 546 -8.58 53.92 13.52
C ARG A 546 -8.65 52.39 13.42
N SER A 547 -9.35 51.73 14.36
CA SER A 547 -9.57 50.31 14.34
C SER A 547 -10.35 49.85 13.08
N ALA A 548 -11.44 50.57 12.76
CA ALA A 548 -12.26 50.28 11.60
C ALA A 548 -11.49 50.30 10.27
N ALA A 549 -10.58 51.28 10.09
CA ALA A 549 -9.72 51.39 8.93
C ALA A 549 -8.71 50.22 8.84
N VAL A 550 -8.04 49.87 9.96
CA VAL A 550 -7.07 48.78 10.00
C VAL A 550 -7.77 47.41 9.81
N ASP A 551 -8.94 47.22 10.40
CA ASP A 551 -9.71 45.98 10.26
C ASP A 551 -10.21 45.79 8.83
N GLU A 552 -10.64 46.83 8.14
CA GLU A 552 -10.99 46.76 6.71
C GLU A 552 -9.81 46.29 5.86
N ILE A 553 -8.59 46.80 6.12
CA ILE A 553 -7.38 46.40 5.39
C ILE A 553 -7.07 44.91 5.68
N ARG A 554 -7.21 44.46 6.93
CA ARG A 554 -7.01 43.04 7.30
C ARG A 554 -8.03 42.14 6.65
N GLU A 555 -9.31 42.52 6.65
CA GLU A 555 -10.38 41.78 6.00
C GLU A 555 -10.10 41.63 4.49
N ARG A 556 -9.69 42.70 3.81
CA ARG A 556 -9.35 42.66 2.39
C ARG A 556 -8.10 41.82 2.11
N ALA A 557 -7.07 41.97 2.93
CA ALA A 557 -5.83 41.17 2.77
C ALA A 557 -6.09 39.66 2.95
N SER A 558 -7.02 39.28 3.82
CA SER A 558 -7.44 37.89 4.01
C SER A 558 -8.51 37.44 3.01
N GLY A 559 -9.34 38.36 2.51
CA GLY A 559 -10.42 38.09 1.56
C GLY A 559 -9.97 37.88 0.13
N GLY A 560 -8.77 38.33 -0.25
CA GLY A 560 -8.15 38.08 -1.55
C GLY A 560 -7.52 39.31 -2.20
N GLY A 561 -6.61 39.04 -3.12
CA GLY A 561 -5.93 40.05 -3.96
C GLY A 561 -6.76 40.47 -5.18
N LEU A 562 -6.16 41.27 -6.07
CA LEU A 562 -6.84 41.86 -7.23
C LEU A 562 -6.77 41.04 -8.51
N LEU A 563 -5.91 39.99 -8.60
CA LEU A 563 -5.79 39.19 -9.82
C LEU A 563 -6.93 38.17 -9.96
N ALA A 564 -7.09 37.35 -8.95
CA ALA A 564 -8.03 36.22 -8.97
C ALA A 564 -8.77 36.04 -7.64
N GLY A 565 -8.53 36.93 -6.67
CA GLY A 565 -9.15 36.88 -5.36
C GLY A 565 -8.51 35.87 -4.41
N PHE A 566 -7.29 35.44 -4.67
CA PHE A 566 -6.56 34.54 -3.74
C PHE A 566 -6.00 35.30 -2.55
N PRO A 567 -5.87 34.66 -1.37
CA PRO A 567 -5.32 35.29 -0.18
C PRO A 567 -3.94 35.88 -0.39
N LEU A 568 -3.71 37.07 0.18
CA LEU A 568 -2.42 37.75 0.09
C LEU A 568 -1.38 37.08 0.99
N SER A 569 -0.15 36.97 0.46
CA SER A 569 1.01 36.37 1.13
C SER A 569 2.26 37.17 0.81
N GLY A 570 3.20 37.25 1.76
CA GLY A 570 4.48 37.93 1.56
C GLY A 570 4.38 39.45 1.43
N VAL A 571 3.35 40.07 1.98
CA VAL A 571 3.09 41.51 1.87
C VAL A 571 3.10 42.16 3.23
N ARG A 572 3.84 43.26 3.37
CA ARG A 572 3.83 44.16 4.50
C ARG A 572 3.01 45.41 4.13
N ILE A 573 2.00 45.70 4.93
CA ILE A 573 1.06 46.80 4.73
C ILE A 573 1.16 47.73 5.93
N GLU A 574 1.45 49.01 5.70
CA GLU A 574 1.60 50.01 6.73
C GLU A 574 0.65 51.18 6.47
N VAL A 575 -0.17 51.51 7.47
CA VAL A 575 -1.01 52.73 7.48
C VAL A 575 -0.18 53.84 8.08
N PHE A 576 0.18 54.85 7.28
CA PHE A 576 1.16 55.88 7.71
C PHE A 576 0.59 57.29 7.85
N SER A 577 -0.55 57.59 7.19
CA SER A 577 -1.18 58.91 7.31
C SER A 577 -2.70 58.81 7.26
N ALA A 578 -3.36 59.76 7.86
CA ALA A 578 -4.81 59.90 7.81
C ALA A 578 -5.22 61.36 7.95
N GLU A 579 -6.22 61.76 7.16
CA GLU A 579 -6.84 63.08 7.23
C GLU A 579 -8.35 62.94 7.49
N MET A 580 -8.87 63.75 8.42
CA MET A 580 -10.30 63.79 8.73
C MET A 580 -10.81 65.26 8.76
N HIS A 581 -12.11 65.41 8.54
CA HIS A 581 -12.84 66.68 8.78
C HIS A 581 -13.67 66.56 10.06
N GLU A 582 -14.00 67.70 10.68
CA GLU A 582 -14.84 67.72 11.90
C GLU A 582 -16.23 67.13 11.65
N GLU A 583 -16.76 67.30 10.43
CA GLU A 583 -18.05 66.72 10.03
C GLU A 583 -17.89 65.72 8.88
N GLY A 584 -18.53 64.56 8.94
CA GLY A 584 -18.59 63.55 7.86
C GLY A 584 -17.40 62.56 7.84
N SER A 585 -16.52 62.55 8.83
CA SER A 585 -15.42 61.61 8.94
C SER A 585 -15.69 60.54 10.02
N ASP A 586 -16.56 59.62 9.67
CA ASP A 586 -16.98 58.48 10.49
C ASP A 586 -16.25 57.16 10.15
N GLU A 587 -16.56 56.09 10.84
CA GLU A 587 -16.01 54.73 10.59
C GLU A 587 -16.26 54.26 9.18
N VAL A 588 -17.44 54.58 8.59
CA VAL A 588 -17.82 54.15 7.26
C VAL A 588 -16.96 54.88 6.19
N ALA A 589 -16.74 56.20 6.38
CA ALA A 589 -15.88 56.97 5.47
C ALA A 589 -14.46 56.41 5.46
N PHE A 590 -13.92 56.07 6.64
CA PHE A 590 -12.57 55.49 6.74
C PHE A 590 -12.47 54.05 6.23
N ARG A 591 -13.48 53.22 6.38
CA ARG A 591 -13.55 51.91 5.69
C ARG A 591 -13.51 52.08 4.18
N ILE A 592 -14.27 52.99 3.62
CA ILE A 592 -14.27 53.25 2.16
C ILE A 592 -12.88 53.79 1.71
N ALA A 593 -12.27 54.72 2.46
CA ALA A 593 -10.95 55.23 2.13
C ALA A 593 -9.85 54.17 2.29
N ALA A 594 -9.96 53.29 3.26
CA ALA A 594 -9.06 52.12 3.44
C ALA A 594 -9.17 51.12 2.28
N GLY A 595 -10.40 50.83 1.84
CA GLY A 595 -10.61 50.00 0.67
C GLY A 595 -10.05 50.58 -0.62
N ASP A 596 -10.29 51.90 -0.86
CA ASP A 596 -9.74 52.60 -2.04
C ASP A 596 -8.19 52.67 -1.98
N ALA A 597 -7.60 52.86 -0.81
CA ALA A 597 -6.16 52.82 -0.60
C ALA A 597 -5.60 51.45 -0.89
N PHE A 598 -6.23 50.37 -0.41
CA PHE A 598 -5.81 49.01 -0.63
C PHE A 598 -5.84 48.64 -2.13
N ASP A 599 -6.94 48.92 -2.82
CA ASP A 599 -7.08 48.60 -4.24
C ASP A 599 -6.03 49.33 -5.09
N LYS A 600 -5.81 50.62 -4.83
CA LYS A 600 -4.77 51.43 -5.49
C LYS A 600 -3.36 50.89 -5.20
N ALA A 601 -3.09 50.58 -3.94
CA ALA A 601 -1.78 50.08 -3.54
C ALA A 601 -1.44 48.76 -4.21
N MET A 602 -2.38 47.83 -4.22
CA MET A 602 -2.20 46.55 -4.89
C MET A 602 -2.02 46.71 -6.40
N GLN A 603 -2.80 47.59 -7.04
CA GLN A 603 -2.69 47.85 -8.47
C GLN A 603 -1.34 48.50 -8.87
N GLU A 604 -0.87 49.48 -8.09
CA GLU A 604 0.39 50.21 -8.35
C GLU A 604 1.61 49.32 -8.01
N ALA A 605 1.53 48.46 -6.98
CA ALA A 605 2.59 47.55 -6.60
C ALA A 605 2.80 46.36 -7.55
N GLY A 606 1.89 46.16 -8.53
CA GLY A 606 1.92 45.07 -9.50
C GLY A 606 1.64 43.72 -8.85
N PRO A 607 0.39 43.29 -8.87
CA PRO A 607 0.04 42.02 -8.23
C PRO A 607 0.64 40.83 -8.99
N VAL A 608 1.13 39.81 -8.24
CA VAL A 608 1.78 38.60 -8.76
C VAL A 608 1.09 37.38 -8.18
N LEU A 609 0.75 36.41 -9.07
CA LEU A 609 0.21 35.12 -8.67
C LEU A 609 1.33 34.22 -8.15
N LEU A 610 1.09 33.54 -7.04
CA LEU A 610 2.00 32.58 -6.44
C LEU A 610 1.43 31.17 -6.54
N GLU A 611 2.24 30.21 -7.01
CA GLU A 611 1.95 28.79 -7.00
C GLU A 611 2.68 28.07 -5.87
N PRO A 612 2.09 27.02 -5.24
CA PRO A 612 2.75 26.26 -4.21
C PRO A 612 3.89 25.42 -4.77
N LEU A 613 5.02 25.43 -4.08
CA LEU A 613 6.25 24.71 -4.40
C LEU A 613 6.43 23.55 -3.43
N MET A 614 6.81 22.40 -3.94
CA MET A 614 7.06 21.17 -3.20
C MET A 614 8.53 20.79 -3.31
N LYS A 615 9.12 20.37 -2.21
CA LYS A 615 10.39 19.66 -2.20
C LYS A 615 10.11 18.19 -2.50
N VAL A 616 10.71 17.66 -3.54
CA VAL A 616 10.57 16.27 -3.99
C VAL A 616 11.88 15.54 -3.76
N GLU A 617 11.83 14.38 -3.10
CA GLU A 617 12.95 13.47 -2.99
C GLU A 617 12.62 12.17 -3.73
N VAL A 618 13.47 11.76 -4.66
CA VAL A 618 13.33 10.51 -5.41
C VAL A 618 14.52 9.61 -5.11
N THR A 619 14.23 8.43 -4.59
CA THR A 619 15.25 7.40 -4.32
C THR A 619 15.14 6.33 -5.40
N THR A 620 16.23 6.11 -6.15
CA THR A 620 16.24 5.22 -7.32
C THR A 620 17.57 4.48 -7.46
N PRO A 621 17.60 3.26 -8.07
CA PRO A 621 18.83 2.71 -8.61
C PRO A 621 19.43 3.62 -9.68
N GLU A 622 20.76 3.60 -9.83
CA GLU A 622 21.50 4.46 -10.77
C GLU A 622 21.01 4.33 -12.23
N ASP A 623 20.62 3.12 -12.63
CA ASP A 623 20.14 2.79 -13.99
C ASP A 623 18.94 3.64 -14.44
N TYR A 624 18.08 4.06 -13.53
CA TYR A 624 16.86 4.83 -13.83
C TYR A 624 17.00 6.34 -13.57
N MET A 625 18.16 6.79 -13.06
CA MET A 625 18.38 8.19 -12.68
C MET A 625 18.15 9.14 -13.87
N GLY A 626 18.65 8.79 -15.06
CA GLY A 626 18.55 9.65 -16.24
C GLY A 626 17.11 9.92 -16.69
N GLU A 627 16.26 8.89 -16.70
CA GLU A 627 14.86 9.02 -17.10
C GLU A 627 14.05 9.82 -16.05
N LEU A 628 14.29 9.59 -14.77
CA LEU A 628 13.63 10.31 -13.68
C LEU A 628 14.03 11.78 -13.60
N VAL A 629 15.31 12.10 -13.84
CA VAL A 629 15.78 13.48 -13.96
C VAL A 629 15.13 14.18 -15.15
N GLY A 630 15.02 13.49 -16.29
CA GLY A 630 14.33 14.01 -17.49
C GLY A 630 12.86 14.31 -17.24
N ASP A 631 12.12 13.44 -16.58
CA ASP A 631 10.71 13.65 -16.21
C ASP A 631 10.56 14.81 -15.21
N LEU A 632 11.42 14.91 -14.18
CA LEU A 632 11.42 16.05 -13.26
C LEU A 632 11.63 17.38 -13.97
N GLN A 633 12.56 17.45 -14.93
CA GLN A 633 12.80 18.66 -15.71
C GLN A 633 11.59 19.04 -16.60
N GLN A 634 10.91 18.07 -17.20
CA GLN A 634 9.67 18.30 -17.95
C GLN A 634 8.56 18.88 -17.06
N ARG A 635 8.58 18.54 -15.76
CA ARG A 635 7.64 19.06 -14.74
C ARG A 635 8.10 20.37 -14.11
N ARG A 636 8.98 21.09 -14.75
CA ARG A 636 9.51 22.37 -14.27
C ARG A 636 10.25 22.25 -12.93
N ALA A 637 10.71 21.06 -12.56
CA ALA A 637 11.45 20.86 -11.33
C ALA A 637 12.89 21.40 -11.44
N ILE A 638 13.35 22.04 -10.38
CA ILE A 638 14.73 22.50 -10.23
C ILE A 638 15.45 21.49 -9.33
N ILE A 639 16.39 20.75 -9.92
CA ILE A 639 17.16 19.74 -9.16
C ILE A 639 18.17 20.47 -8.28
N SER A 640 18.07 20.26 -6.97
CA SER A 640 18.90 20.90 -5.96
C SER A 640 20.11 20.06 -5.57
N SER A 641 19.97 18.71 -5.50
CA SER A 641 21.08 17.80 -5.24
C SER A 641 20.81 16.39 -5.79
N THR A 642 21.92 15.66 -5.99
CA THR A 642 21.91 14.24 -6.31
C THR A 642 22.98 13.56 -5.47
N GLU A 643 22.57 12.65 -4.58
CA GLU A 643 23.46 11.97 -3.64
C GLU A 643 23.39 10.45 -3.84
N SER A 644 24.54 9.80 -3.94
CA SER A 644 24.61 8.34 -3.94
C SER A 644 24.63 7.80 -2.51
N ARG A 645 23.70 6.90 -2.17
CA ARG A 645 23.61 6.22 -0.88
C ARG A 645 23.67 4.69 -1.08
N GLY A 646 24.88 4.17 -1.13
CA GLY A 646 25.11 2.75 -1.42
C GLY A 646 24.75 2.39 -2.85
N MET A 647 23.79 1.48 -3.04
CA MET A 647 23.29 1.07 -4.37
C MET A 647 22.14 1.95 -4.90
N MET A 648 21.75 2.97 -4.15
CA MET A 648 20.64 3.86 -4.50
C MET A 648 21.14 5.29 -4.65
N THR A 649 20.51 6.04 -5.52
CA THR A 649 20.72 7.48 -5.72
C THR A 649 19.50 8.24 -5.22
N VAL A 650 19.71 9.30 -4.45
CA VAL A 650 18.66 10.21 -3.98
C VAL A 650 18.75 11.50 -4.78
N ILE A 651 17.70 11.83 -5.51
CA ILE A 651 17.54 13.07 -6.28
C ILE A 651 16.63 13.98 -5.46
N THR A 652 17.10 15.17 -5.13
CA THR A 652 16.28 16.20 -4.48
C THR A 652 16.00 17.31 -5.47
N ALA A 653 14.73 17.69 -5.58
CA ALA A 653 14.28 18.72 -6.51
C ALA A 653 13.13 19.54 -5.91
N ASP A 654 12.99 20.79 -6.37
CA ASP A 654 11.88 21.67 -6.04
C ASP A 654 10.97 21.79 -7.26
N ALA A 655 9.70 21.47 -7.13
CA ALA A 655 8.75 21.44 -8.24
C ALA A 655 7.38 22.04 -7.88
N PRO A 656 6.68 22.69 -8.82
CA PRO A 656 5.33 23.19 -8.58
C PRO A 656 4.34 22.04 -8.34
N LEU A 657 3.47 22.17 -7.33
CA LEU A 657 2.47 21.15 -7.00
C LEU A 657 1.59 20.77 -8.21
N LYS A 658 1.24 21.74 -9.05
CA LYS A 658 0.41 21.52 -10.25
C LYS A 658 1.02 20.47 -11.19
N GLU A 659 2.34 20.46 -11.34
CA GLU A 659 3.07 19.55 -12.23
C GLU A 659 3.32 18.16 -11.60
N LEU A 660 3.11 18.04 -10.30
CA LEU A 660 3.35 16.80 -9.55
C LEU A 660 2.12 15.88 -9.45
N PHE A 661 0.98 16.31 -9.98
CA PHE A 661 -0.19 15.41 -10.04
C PHE A 661 0.12 14.19 -10.90
N GLY A 662 -0.06 12.98 -10.30
CA GLY A 662 0.28 11.70 -10.95
C GLY A 662 1.78 11.40 -11.02
N TYR A 663 2.66 12.22 -10.42
CA TYR A 663 4.11 12.04 -10.47
C TYR A 663 4.58 10.70 -9.89
N SER A 664 4.01 10.25 -8.78
CA SER A 664 4.38 8.97 -8.18
C SER A 664 4.07 7.77 -9.09
N GLY A 665 2.99 7.84 -9.88
CA GLY A 665 2.69 6.86 -10.93
C GLY A 665 3.76 6.88 -12.03
N ALA A 666 4.18 8.08 -12.46
CA ALA A 666 5.26 8.23 -13.44
C ALA A 666 6.59 7.68 -12.94
N VAL A 667 6.97 7.97 -11.68
CA VAL A 667 8.19 7.43 -11.04
C VAL A 667 8.18 5.91 -11.06
N ARG A 668 7.06 5.27 -10.68
CA ARG A 668 6.92 3.81 -10.70
C ARG A 668 7.02 3.24 -12.12
N SER A 669 6.36 3.87 -13.07
CA SER A 669 6.40 3.44 -14.49
C SER A 669 7.80 3.52 -15.07
N LEU A 670 8.49 4.67 -14.91
CA LEU A 670 9.83 4.90 -15.43
C LEU A 670 10.90 4.03 -14.77
N SER A 671 10.71 3.66 -13.51
CA SER A 671 11.65 2.84 -12.74
C SER A 671 11.26 1.37 -12.61
N GLN A 672 10.23 0.92 -13.30
CA GLN A 672 9.68 -0.43 -13.16
C GLN A 672 9.34 -0.80 -11.70
N GLY A 673 8.86 0.18 -10.93
CA GLY A 673 8.53 0.02 -9.52
C GLY A 673 9.73 0.06 -8.54
N ARG A 674 10.96 0.30 -9.03
CA ARG A 674 12.19 0.28 -8.20
C ARG A 674 12.51 1.60 -7.52
N ALA A 675 11.93 2.72 -7.98
CA ALA A 675 12.10 4.04 -7.36
C ALA A 675 10.92 4.39 -6.46
N GLY A 676 11.22 5.14 -5.41
CA GLY A 676 10.23 5.77 -4.53
C GLY A 676 10.35 7.28 -4.59
N SER A 677 9.25 8.00 -4.31
CA SER A 677 9.26 9.46 -4.19
C SER A 677 8.52 9.90 -2.94
N SER A 678 9.02 10.96 -2.30
CA SER A 678 8.34 11.69 -1.23
C SER A 678 8.24 13.16 -1.59
N MET A 679 7.25 13.87 -1.05
CA MET A 679 6.99 15.28 -1.31
C MET A 679 6.64 15.99 -0.02
N GLU A 680 7.27 17.16 0.19
CA GLU A 680 7.00 18.03 1.33
C GLU A 680 6.73 19.47 0.86
N PRO A 681 5.80 20.22 1.48
CA PRO A 681 5.60 21.62 1.17
C PRO A 681 6.87 22.44 1.45
N LEU A 682 7.35 23.17 0.45
CA LEU A 682 8.53 24.04 0.57
C LEU A 682 8.14 25.51 0.75
N GLY A 683 7.12 25.97 0.04
CA GLY A 683 6.70 27.35 0.07
C GLY A 683 5.90 27.76 -1.17
N TYR A 684 6.08 28.97 -1.62
CA TYR A 684 5.42 29.54 -2.79
C TYR A 684 6.44 30.22 -3.71
N GLN A 685 6.20 30.16 -5.01
CA GLN A 685 6.97 30.86 -6.03
C GLN A 685 6.04 31.58 -7.03
N PRO A 686 6.54 32.59 -7.79
CA PRO A 686 5.74 33.20 -8.85
C PRO A 686 5.28 32.17 -9.87
N ALA A 687 3.96 32.17 -10.16
CA ALA A 687 3.37 31.34 -11.18
C ALA A 687 3.72 31.82 -12.59
N PRO A 688 3.71 30.95 -13.64
CA PRO A 688 3.89 31.36 -15.00
C PRO A 688 2.80 32.34 -15.48
N ASN A 689 3.14 33.15 -16.47
CA ASN A 689 2.19 34.12 -17.06
C ASN A 689 0.92 33.45 -17.62
N GLU A 690 1.05 32.25 -18.19
CA GLU A 690 -0.08 31.47 -18.71
C GLU A 690 -1.12 31.14 -17.62
N ASP A 691 -0.67 30.81 -16.42
CA ASP A 691 -1.55 30.57 -15.28
C ASP A 691 -2.22 31.87 -14.82
N THR A 692 -1.47 32.98 -14.80
CA THR A 692 -1.99 34.31 -14.46
C THR A 692 -3.08 34.75 -15.43
N GLU A 693 -2.85 34.57 -16.74
CA GLU A 693 -3.83 34.90 -17.79
C GLU A 693 -5.12 34.06 -17.69
N SER A 694 -5.02 32.81 -17.22
CA SER A 694 -6.19 31.95 -17.07
C SER A 694 -7.19 32.42 -16.00
N PHE A 695 -6.75 33.27 -15.08
CA PHE A 695 -7.57 33.86 -14.01
C PHE A 695 -7.98 35.33 -14.27
N GLN A 696 -7.44 35.95 -15.30
CA GLN A 696 -7.86 37.30 -15.72
C GLN A 696 -9.13 37.19 -16.59
N PHE A 697 -10.29 37.50 -16.02
CA PHE A 697 -11.58 37.59 -16.72
C PHE A 697 -11.83 39.00 -17.25
#